data_4d5377b075cfe54462335b2d0d8fd8c7
#
_entry.id   4d5377b075cfe54462335b2d0d8fd8c7
#
_cell.length_a   1.000
_cell.length_b   1.000
_cell.length_c   1.000
_cell.angle_alpha   90.00
_cell.angle_beta   90.00
_cell.angle_gamma   90.00
#
_symmetry.space_group_name_H-M   'P 1'
#
loop_
_entity.id
_entity.type
_entity.pdbx_description
1 polymer ?
#
loop_
_entity_poly.entity_id
_entity_poly.type
_entity_poly.pdbx_seq_one_letter_code
_entity_poly.pdbx_strand_id
1 'polypeptide(L)'
;MWYETPTRPMAAIPSSTQAPEHFDAIVVGSGFGGSVTAARLSEAGRSVCVLERGKPYPPGSFPRSPLGIKENLWDPSQGLHGMFDFWSFSGLDALVSSGLGGGSLIYANVLIRKDEKWFAHEDPNVPGQEYWPVSRADLDPHYDRVEVGLNGQTFPLDQAPYDQTAKTLAFRDAARAIGRGDDWFLPKLAVTFANPGQPPALGVTIEEAQPNLHGHPRETCRLCGECDVGCNYGAKNTLDYNYLTRAWHAGADIRTLCEVRSFEPREGGGWSVSYVHHDEHADRPTNTRALPLVTLTATDLIISAGTLGSTFLLLRNRGALPGLSPTLGHGFSGNGDLLTFALRAREEQDGKRVPRVTDPAHGPVITSAIRTADALDGDGHTGRGFYLEDAGYPEFVSWMLQMADAPGELFEALHVGERMVKGFLHRDRETDISGDISDFLGQCGLSSATLPLLGMGRDVPDGVMTLAGELLEVNWSKHGASKVYFDRVRELSEQISHALGADFVDNPIWFLNRVITVHSLGGCRMGRNDQEGVVDPYGNVFNLPGLHVADGSVMPGPVGANPSLTIAALADRFADAMLEGAPDPAVRRAGPAVPEGSPPAEDEVTGSGAVSVAFTETMKGFVAFGDEADFDAGYRAGRKAGTALNFTLTITAKDIDRFVTDPAHEAVAVGHVDCDALGGQRPVERGIFNLFVDQDGDKANKRMFYRLYFTDGTGHPLTMVGHKIVVNDGRFEIWHDTSTLYTRVLSGHVPEQEDEGAAVLAAGILHIHPLDFAHQLTTFRVHPADRIDALGRFGILFAGDLWDVYGLGAKSAEPGATRA
;
A
#
# COMPACT_ATOMS: atom_id res chain seq x y z
N MET A 1 6.03 38.83 3.16
CA MET A 1 5.23 39.07 1.95
C MET A 1 5.06 37.68 1.35
N TRP A 2 3.90 37.10 1.49
CA TRP A 2 3.60 35.73 0.99
C TRP A 2 3.39 35.87 -0.52
N TYR A 3 4.25 35.28 -1.31
CA TYR A 3 4.05 35.20 -2.75
C TYR A 3 3.02 34.07 -2.98
N GLU A 4 1.91 34.43 -3.60
CA GLU A 4 0.95 33.46 -4.09
C GLU A 4 1.64 32.57 -5.13
N THR A 5 1.47 31.26 -5.02
CA THR A 5 1.92 30.30 -6.03
C THR A 5 1.32 30.74 -7.37
N PRO A 6 2.09 30.82 -8.47
CA PRO A 6 1.56 31.24 -9.76
C PRO A 6 0.77 30.14 -10.46
N THR A 7 -0.09 29.47 -9.70
CA THR A 7 -1.20 28.72 -10.28
C THR A 7 -2.20 29.76 -10.74
N ARG A 8 -2.59 29.73 -12.00
CA ARG A 8 -3.62 30.60 -12.53
C ARG A 8 -4.81 30.55 -11.59
N PRO A 9 -5.29 31.68 -10.99
CA PRO A 9 -6.54 31.63 -10.25
C PRO A 9 -7.57 31.06 -11.20
N MET A 10 -8.34 30.05 -10.73
CA MET A 10 -9.37 29.43 -11.56
C MET A 10 -10.15 30.49 -12.27
N ALA A 11 -10.10 30.50 -13.60
CA ALA A 11 -11.08 31.23 -14.37
C ALA A 11 -12.44 30.79 -13.86
N ALA A 12 -13.31 31.74 -13.51
CA ALA A 12 -14.64 31.47 -12.99
C ALA A 12 -15.28 30.33 -13.78
N ILE A 13 -15.82 29.32 -13.07
CA ILE A 13 -16.44 28.13 -13.68
C ILE A 13 -17.24 28.58 -14.90
N PRO A 14 -16.90 28.12 -16.13
CA PRO A 14 -17.60 28.55 -17.32
C PRO A 14 -19.08 28.29 -17.12
N SER A 15 -19.91 29.29 -17.40
CA SER A 15 -21.35 29.06 -17.41
C SER A 15 -21.66 27.93 -18.41
N SER A 16 -22.63 27.09 -18.14
CA SER A 16 -23.02 25.91 -18.91
C SER A 16 -23.32 26.09 -20.41
N THR A 17 -23.02 27.25 -20.95
CA THR A 17 -23.28 27.66 -22.36
C THR A 17 -21.98 27.89 -23.15
N GLN A 18 -20.80 27.82 -22.56
CA GLN A 18 -19.53 27.92 -23.28
C GLN A 18 -19.05 26.53 -23.72
N ALA A 19 -18.50 26.43 -24.95
CA ALA A 19 -17.83 25.20 -25.38
C ALA A 19 -16.68 24.86 -24.40
N PRO A 20 -16.47 23.56 -24.12
CA PRO A 20 -15.37 23.11 -23.26
C PRO A 20 -14.02 23.65 -23.79
N GLU A 21 -13.16 24.10 -22.88
CA GLU A 21 -11.79 24.50 -23.23
C GLU A 21 -11.05 23.28 -23.82
N HIS A 22 -10.27 23.51 -24.88
CA HIS A 22 -9.56 22.47 -25.62
C HIS A 22 -8.05 22.63 -25.50
N PHE A 23 -7.34 21.53 -25.27
CA PHE A 23 -5.90 21.41 -25.22
C PHE A 23 -5.37 20.38 -26.23
N ASP A 24 -4.11 20.51 -26.66
CA ASP A 24 -3.47 19.44 -27.42
C ASP A 24 -3.31 18.19 -26.53
N ALA A 25 -3.00 18.38 -25.23
CA ALA A 25 -2.85 17.31 -24.27
C ALA A 25 -3.42 17.67 -22.89
N ILE A 26 -4.16 16.73 -22.27
CA ILE A 26 -4.49 16.77 -20.84
C ILE A 26 -3.71 15.69 -20.12
N VAL A 27 -3.00 16.05 -19.06
CA VAL A 27 -2.24 15.14 -18.19
C VAL A 27 -2.95 15.03 -16.85
N VAL A 28 -3.34 13.82 -16.47
CA VAL A 28 -4.04 13.52 -15.21
C VAL A 28 -3.02 13.05 -14.18
N GLY A 29 -2.71 13.88 -13.20
CA GLY A 29 -1.70 13.67 -12.18
C GLY A 29 -0.36 14.34 -12.51
N SER A 30 0.30 14.87 -11.49
CA SER A 30 1.55 15.63 -11.57
C SER A 30 2.76 14.87 -10.99
N GLY A 31 2.67 13.53 -10.85
CA GLY A 31 3.78 12.67 -10.42
C GLY A 31 4.88 12.56 -11.48
N PHE A 32 5.83 11.62 -11.29
CA PHE A 32 7.01 11.48 -12.16
C PHE A 32 6.65 11.38 -13.65
N GLY A 33 5.68 10.54 -13.99
CA GLY A 33 5.27 10.37 -15.38
C GLY A 33 4.62 11.63 -15.95
N GLY A 34 3.62 12.16 -15.24
CA GLY A 34 2.85 13.32 -15.70
C GLY A 34 3.69 14.58 -15.82
N SER A 35 4.58 14.86 -14.86
CA SER A 35 5.45 16.03 -14.88
C SER A 35 6.44 16.00 -16.03
N VAL A 36 7.09 14.85 -16.26
CA VAL A 36 8.03 14.67 -17.39
C VAL A 36 7.31 14.85 -18.71
N THR A 37 6.16 14.17 -18.89
CA THR A 37 5.36 14.30 -20.12
C THR A 37 4.88 15.73 -20.35
N ALA A 38 4.35 16.39 -19.32
CA ALA A 38 3.88 17.77 -19.41
C ALA A 38 5.01 18.74 -19.82
N ALA A 39 6.19 18.61 -19.21
CA ALA A 39 7.35 19.44 -19.56
C ALA A 39 7.77 19.24 -21.02
N ARG A 40 7.92 17.98 -21.44
CA ARG A 40 8.36 17.66 -22.80
C ARG A 40 7.39 18.14 -23.88
N LEU A 41 6.08 17.93 -23.66
CA LEU A 41 5.05 18.39 -24.61
C LEU A 41 4.94 19.92 -24.66
N SER A 42 4.99 20.58 -23.50
CA SER A 42 4.91 22.05 -23.44
C SER A 42 6.14 22.72 -24.05
N GLU A 43 7.35 22.21 -23.79
CA GLU A 43 8.59 22.69 -24.39
C GLU A 43 8.62 22.53 -25.92
N ALA A 44 7.88 21.53 -26.44
CA ALA A 44 7.66 21.34 -27.88
C ALA A 44 6.55 22.25 -28.45
N GLY A 45 5.97 23.15 -27.64
CA GLY A 45 4.97 24.13 -28.07
C GLY A 45 3.53 23.62 -28.10
N ARG A 46 3.23 22.42 -27.53
CA ARG A 46 1.85 21.95 -27.39
C ARG A 46 1.14 22.66 -26.23
N SER A 47 -0.14 22.92 -26.38
CA SER A 47 -1.00 23.38 -25.29
C SER A 47 -1.30 22.23 -24.33
N VAL A 48 -0.81 22.31 -23.09
CA VAL A 48 -0.91 21.24 -22.09
C VAL A 48 -1.68 21.72 -20.87
N CYS A 49 -2.65 20.92 -20.39
CA CYS A 49 -3.29 21.11 -19.10
C CYS A 49 -2.94 19.96 -18.17
N VAL A 50 -2.41 20.28 -16.97
CA VAL A 50 -2.15 19.29 -15.91
C VAL A 50 -3.25 19.40 -14.86
N LEU A 51 -3.93 18.28 -14.56
CA LEU A 51 -4.95 18.18 -13.53
C LEU A 51 -4.40 17.38 -12.34
N GLU A 52 -4.11 18.07 -11.23
CA GLU A 52 -3.63 17.45 -9.99
C GLU A 52 -4.72 17.53 -8.92
N ARG A 53 -5.03 16.40 -8.27
CA ARG A 53 -6.06 16.36 -7.21
C ARG A 53 -5.62 17.03 -5.92
N GLY A 54 -4.33 17.00 -5.62
CA GLY A 54 -3.75 17.59 -4.42
C GLY A 54 -3.37 19.06 -4.58
N LYS A 55 -2.88 19.65 -3.50
CA LYS A 55 -2.46 21.05 -3.44
C LYS A 55 -0.95 21.21 -3.58
N PRO A 56 -0.44 22.46 -3.84
CA PRO A 56 1.00 22.73 -3.84
C PRO A 56 1.57 22.76 -2.41
N TYR A 57 2.86 22.38 -2.29
CA TYR A 57 3.61 22.38 -1.04
C TYR A 57 4.91 23.18 -1.16
N PRO A 58 4.87 24.52 -1.04
CA PRO A 58 6.08 25.34 -1.03
C PRO A 58 6.96 25.06 0.20
N PRO A 59 8.26 25.42 0.17
CA PRO A 59 9.14 25.32 1.32
C PRO A 59 8.51 25.92 2.58
N GLY A 60 8.62 25.23 3.71
CA GLY A 60 8.03 25.66 4.98
C GLY A 60 6.58 25.23 5.21
N SER A 61 5.89 24.64 4.22
CA SER A 61 4.48 24.21 4.36
C SER A 61 4.31 22.75 4.80
N PHE A 62 5.36 21.96 4.79
CA PHE A 62 5.28 20.55 5.16
C PHE A 62 5.14 20.34 6.68
N PRO A 63 4.33 19.38 7.13
CA PRO A 63 4.04 19.15 8.55
C PRO A 63 5.27 18.70 9.34
N ARG A 64 5.36 19.15 10.61
CA ARG A 64 6.45 18.81 11.55
C ARG A 64 5.93 18.41 12.93
N SER A 65 4.73 17.89 13.00
CA SER A 65 4.14 17.40 14.24
C SER A 65 3.12 16.30 13.95
N PRO A 66 2.80 15.42 14.90
CA PRO A 66 1.77 14.40 14.73
C PRO A 66 0.40 14.99 14.34
N LEU A 67 0.03 16.14 14.90
CA LEU A 67 -1.21 16.83 14.55
C LEU A 67 -1.14 17.36 13.12
N GLY A 68 -0.02 17.96 12.71
CA GLY A 68 0.20 18.41 11.34
C GLY A 68 0.14 17.25 10.34
N ILE A 69 0.67 16.07 10.66
CA ILE A 69 0.53 14.87 9.81
C ILE A 69 -0.94 14.50 9.64
N LYS A 70 -1.72 14.47 10.75
CA LYS A 70 -3.15 14.18 10.70
C LYS A 70 -3.92 15.15 9.78
N GLU A 71 -3.61 16.43 9.84
CA GLU A 71 -4.22 17.46 9.00
C GLU A 71 -3.77 17.37 7.54
N ASN A 72 -2.67 16.67 7.27
CA ASN A 72 -2.14 16.42 5.94
C ASN A 72 -2.48 15.04 5.37
N LEU A 73 -3.51 14.37 5.91
CA LEU A 73 -4.12 13.20 5.28
C LEU A 73 -5.04 13.61 4.13
N TRP A 74 -5.24 12.71 3.18
CA TRP A 74 -6.15 12.91 2.06
C TRP A 74 -7.50 12.25 2.35
N ASP A 75 -8.47 13.05 2.69
CA ASP A 75 -9.89 12.67 2.78
C ASP A 75 -10.77 13.92 2.53
N PRO A 76 -11.01 14.27 1.26
CA PRO A 76 -11.80 15.46 0.91
C PRO A 76 -13.22 15.45 1.50
N SER A 77 -13.80 14.28 1.77
CA SER A 77 -15.12 14.18 2.40
C SER A 77 -15.11 14.76 3.82
N GLN A 78 -13.98 14.65 4.51
CA GLN A 78 -13.74 15.24 5.82
C GLN A 78 -13.06 16.62 5.75
N GLY A 79 -12.89 17.18 4.54
CA GLY A 79 -12.18 18.43 4.28
C GLY A 79 -10.67 18.32 4.52
N LEU A 80 -10.10 17.12 4.42
CA LEU A 80 -8.66 16.90 4.49
C LEU A 80 -8.10 16.82 3.07
N HIS A 81 -7.31 17.82 2.68
CA HIS A 81 -6.70 17.93 1.36
C HIS A 81 -5.18 17.82 1.46
N GLY A 82 -4.71 16.90 2.30
CA GLY A 82 -3.30 16.68 2.56
C GLY A 82 -2.62 15.76 1.55
N MET A 83 -1.29 15.62 1.69
CA MET A 83 -0.49 14.87 0.74
C MET A 83 -0.44 13.36 1.01
N PHE A 84 -0.78 12.89 2.22
CA PHE A 84 -0.71 11.47 2.57
C PHE A 84 -2.04 10.78 2.32
N ASP A 85 -2.06 9.86 1.37
CA ASP A 85 -3.23 9.06 1.02
C ASP A 85 -2.93 7.58 1.23
N PHE A 86 -3.62 6.97 2.20
CA PHE A 86 -3.46 5.57 2.57
C PHE A 86 -4.53 4.72 1.89
N TRP A 87 -4.08 3.74 1.13
CA TRP A 87 -4.93 2.71 0.55
C TRP A 87 -4.69 1.41 1.29
N SER A 88 -5.77 0.79 1.77
CA SER A 88 -5.69 -0.44 2.56
C SER A 88 -6.47 -1.56 1.88
N PHE A 89 -5.79 -2.67 1.62
CA PHE A 89 -6.31 -3.86 0.96
C PHE A 89 -6.15 -5.08 1.86
N SER A 90 -6.63 -6.26 1.49
CA SER A 90 -6.63 -7.43 2.39
C SER A 90 -5.23 -7.88 2.83
N GLY A 91 -4.21 -7.81 1.99
CA GLY A 91 -2.82 -8.24 2.29
C GLY A 91 -1.78 -7.12 2.23
N LEU A 92 -2.22 -5.90 1.94
CA LEU A 92 -1.33 -4.82 1.55
C LEU A 92 -1.88 -3.48 2.00
N ASP A 93 -1.00 -2.62 2.51
CA ASP A 93 -1.25 -1.19 2.63
C ASP A 93 -0.33 -0.45 1.64
N ALA A 94 -0.86 0.60 1.02
CA ALA A 94 -0.07 1.44 0.14
C ALA A 94 -0.17 2.91 0.58
N LEU A 95 0.95 3.60 0.60
CA LEU A 95 0.99 5.04 0.80
C LEU A 95 1.29 5.71 -0.53
N VAL A 96 0.42 6.61 -0.94
CA VAL A 96 0.59 7.45 -2.12
C VAL A 96 0.53 8.93 -1.75
N SER A 97 0.98 9.80 -2.64
CA SER A 97 0.98 11.24 -2.38
C SER A 97 -0.04 11.95 -3.25
N SER A 98 -0.86 12.79 -2.61
CA SER A 98 -1.82 13.71 -3.24
C SER A 98 -1.32 15.14 -3.09
N GLY A 99 -0.56 15.63 -4.07
CA GLY A 99 0.02 16.98 -4.07
C GLY A 99 0.73 17.27 -5.37
N LEU A 100 0.93 18.55 -5.64
CA LEU A 100 1.63 19.01 -6.85
C LEU A 100 3.09 18.52 -6.84
N GLY A 101 3.40 17.55 -7.71
CA GLY A 101 4.65 16.79 -7.73
C GLY A 101 4.50 15.33 -7.33
N GLY A 102 3.29 14.91 -6.90
CA GLY A 102 2.96 13.52 -6.60
C GLY A 102 3.91 12.88 -5.60
N GLY A 103 4.31 11.62 -5.85
CA GLY A 103 5.21 10.85 -4.99
C GLY A 103 6.56 11.50 -4.69
N SER A 104 7.01 12.46 -5.51
CA SER A 104 8.26 13.17 -5.24
C SER A 104 8.22 13.98 -3.95
N LEU A 105 7.04 14.35 -3.46
CA LEU A 105 6.89 15.07 -2.19
C LEU A 105 7.30 14.23 -0.98
N ILE A 106 7.10 12.91 -1.05
CA ILE A 106 7.30 11.99 0.07
C ILE A 106 8.35 10.90 -0.17
N TYR A 107 9.00 10.83 -1.35
CA TYR A 107 10.00 9.80 -1.63
C TYR A 107 11.33 10.05 -0.90
N ALA A 108 12.12 8.99 -0.73
CA ALA A 108 13.44 9.04 -0.08
C ALA A 108 14.59 9.44 -1.02
N ASN A 109 14.28 10.00 -2.18
CA ASN A 109 15.18 10.65 -3.15
C ASN A 109 16.11 9.74 -3.95
N VAL A 110 16.10 8.44 -3.75
CA VAL A 110 17.05 7.52 -4.36
C VAL A 110 16.83 7.41 -5.86
N LEU A 111 17.91 7.53 -6.63
CA LEU A 111 17.94 7.43 -8.09
C LEU A 111 18.84 6.26 -8.51
N ILE A 112 18.28 5.07 -8.49
CA ILE A 112 18.94 3.85 -9.00
C ILE A 112 18.28 3.44 -10.31
N ARG A 113 19.07 3.27 -11.37
CA ARG A 113 18.58 2.73 -12.64
C ARG A 113 18.23 1.26 -12.43
N LYS A 114 17.10 0.79 -13.01
CA LYS A 114 16.79 -0.63 -13.02
C LYS A 114 17.98 -1.42 -13.53
N ASP A 115 18.34 -2.48 -12.81
CA ASP A 115 19.46 -3.35 -13.19
C ASP A 115 19.24 -3.93 -14.60
N GLU A 116 20.28 -3.94 -15.42
CA GLU A 116 20.21 -4.40 -16.82
C GLU A 116 19.68 -5.83 -16.91
N LYS A 117 20.08 -6.70 -16.01
CA LYS A 117 19.68 -8.11 -16.00
C LYS A 117 18.24 -8.32 -15.53
N TRP A 118 17.64 -7.32 -14.87
CA TRP A 118 16.31 -7.42 -14.29
C TRP A 118 15.19 -6.94 -15.22
N PHE A 119 15.48 -6.66 -16.50
CA PHE A 119 14.46 -6.42 -17.52
C PHE A 119 13.76 -7.72 -17.98
N ALA A 120 13.54 -8.59 -17.02
CA ALA A 120 12.87 -9.86 -17.15
C ALA A 120 11.91 -10.04 -15.99
N HIS A 121 10.85 -10.76 -16.17
CA HIS A 121 9.99 -11.24 -15.10
C HIS A 121 9.57 -12.67 -15.38
N GLU A 122 9.19 -13.37 -14.34
CA GLU A 122 8.61 -14.70 -14.42
C GLU A 122 7.12 -14.58 -14.15
N ASP A 123 6.31 -15.02 -15.10
CA ASP A 123 4.89 -15.24 -14.86
C ASP A 123 4.76 -16.60 -14.15
N PRO A 124 4.17 -16.65 -12.92
CA PRO A 124 4.02 -17.90 -12.19
C PRO A 124 3.12 -18.92 -12.92
N ASN A 125 2.29 -18.46 -13.85
CA ASN A 125 1.35 -19.29 -14.59
C ASN A 125 1.91 -19.77 -15.94
N VAL A 126 3.04 -19.21 -16.39
CA VAL A 126 3.66 -19.54 -17.69
C VAL A 126 5.09 -19.99 -17.45
N PRO A 127 5.47 -21.24 -17.81
CA PRO A 127 6.85 -21.69 -17.66
C PRO A 127 7.74 -20.90 -18.60
N GLY A 128 8.76 -20.26 -18.07
CA GLY A 128 9.77 -19.53 -18.82
C GLY A 128 9.99 -18.12 -18.32
N GLN A 129 10.97 -17.46 -18.90
CA GLN A 129 11.37 -16.11 -18.58
C GLN A 129 10.85 -15.15 -19.65
N GLU A 130 9.98 -14.24 -19.25
CA GLU A 130 9.56 -13.15 -20.12
C GLU A 130 10.47 -11.94 -19.97
N TYR A 131 10.73 -11.27 -21.07
CA TYR A 131 11.49 -10.02 -21.09
C TYR A 131 10.52 -8.84 -21.22
N TRP A 132 10.85 -7.75 -20.57
CA TRP A 132 10.14 -6.48 -20.76
C TRP A 132 10.14 -6.12 -22.25
N PRO A 133 9.08 -5.48 -22.76
CA PRO A 133 9.03 -4.99 -24.15
C PRO A 133 10.08 -3.91 -24.46
N VAL A 134 10.74 -3.38 -23.43
CA VAL A 134 11.84 -2.43 -23.51
C VAL A 134 13.08 -3.01 -22.82
N SER A 135 14.26 -2.67 -23.30
CA SER A 135 15.54 -3.07 -22.70
C SER A 135 16.19 -1.94 -21.94
N ARG A 136 17.25 -2.24 -21.20
CA ARG A 136 18.08 -1.22 -20.53
C ARG A 136 18.67 -0.26 -21.57
N ALA A 137 19.14 -0.74 -22.71
CA ALA A 137 19.72 0.08 -23.77
C ALA A 137 18.69 1.05 -24.39
N ASP A 138 17.41 0.65 -24.47
CA ASP A 138 16.34 1.55 -24.91
C ASP A 138 16.09 2.70 -23.92
N LEU A 139 16.37 2.49 -22.63
CA LEU A 139 16.12 3.46 -21.59
C LEU A 139 17.34 4.30 -21.19
N ASP A 140 18.56 3.87 -21.47
CA ASP A 140 19.76 4.60 -21.03
C ASP A 140 19.81 6.06 -21.51
N PRO A 141 19.47 6.44 -22.77
CA PRO A 141 19.41 7.84 -23.16
C PRO A 141 18.38 8.65 -22.38
N HIS A 142 17.27 8.02 -21.97
CA HIS A 142 16.22 8.63 -21.17
C HIS A 142 16.65 8.76 -19.70
N TYR A 143 17.30 7.74 -19.14
CA TYR A 143 17.91 7.81 -17.82
C TYR A 143 18.90 8.97 -17.72
N ASP A 144 19.78 9.15 -18.72
CA ASP A 144 20.75 10.24 -18.75
C ASP A 144 20.04 11.60 -18.66
N ARG A 145 18.98 11.79 -19.44
CA ARG A 145 18.20 13.05 -19.43
C ARG A 145 17.49 13.30 -18.11
N VAL A 146 16.85 12.28 -17.54
CA VAL A 146 16.06 12.46 -16.32
C VAL A 146 16.93 12.56 -15.07
N GLU A 147 18.09 11.91 -15.01
CA GLU A 147 19.06 12.12 -13.94
C GLU A 147 19.55 13.58 -13.88
N VAL A 148 19.81 14.18 -15.05
CA VAL A 148 20.15 15.60 -15.16
C VAL A 148 18.95 16.47 -14.75
N GLY A 149 17.74 16.15 -15.25
CA GLY A 149 16.51 16.88 -14.94
C GLY A 149 16.16 16.89 -13.45
N LEU A 150 16.47 15.79 -12.74
CA LEU A 150 16.27 15.64 -11.30
C LEU A 150 17.47 16.13 -10.47
N ASN A 151 18.53 16.62 -11.10
CA ASN A 151 19.76 17.08 -10.45
C ASN A 151 20.31 16.07 -9.45
N GLY A 152 20.48 14.79 -9.88
CA GLY A 152 20.95 13.70 -9.03
C GLY A 152 22.42 13.92 -8.59
N GLN A 153 22.64 13.97 -7.27
CA GLN A 153 23.97 14.11 -6.66
C GLN A 153 24.27 12.91 -5.74
N THR A 154 25.50 12.46 -5.71
CA THR A 154 25.92 11.42 -4.75
C THR A 154 26.13 12.06 -3.37
N PHE A 155 25.73 11.35 -2.31
CA PHE A 155 25.92 11.79 -0.93
C PHE A 155 27.43 11.96 -0.66
N PRO A 156 27.89 13.16 -0.24
CA PRO A 156 29.32 13.48 -0.15
C PRO A 156 29.95 12.97 1.16
N LEU A 157 29.90 11.65 1.39
CA LEU A 157 30.33 10.98 2.62
C LEU A 157 31.82 11.14 2.94
N ASP A 158 32.63 11.59 2.00
CA ASP A 158 34.07 11.86 2.14
C ASP A 158 34.40 13.30 2.57
N GLN A 159 33.37 14.14 2.78
CA GLN A 159 33.53 15.56 3.08
C GLN A 159 32.80 15.95 4.36
N ALA A 160 33.44 16.79 5.19
CA ALA A 160 32.78 17.33 6.38
C ALA A 160 31.68 18.33 6.00
N PRO A 161 30.53 18.34 6.72
CA PRO A 161 30.19 17.52 7.87
C PRO A 161 29.48 16.20 7.53
N TYR A 162 29.35 15.84 6.26
CA TYR A 162 28.61 14.66 5.76
C TYR A 162 29.31 13.35 6.17
N ASP A 163 30.65 13.38 6.36
CA ASP A 163 31.48 12.26 6.83
C ASP A 163 31.16 11.78 8.26
N GLN A 164 30.28 12.51 8.97
CA GLN A 164 29.82 12.19 10.33
C GLN A 164 28.41 11.53 10.34
N THR A 165 27.85 11.17 9.19
CA THR A 165 26.49 10.57 9.13
C THR A 165 26.53 9.14 9.67
N ALA A 166 26.19 9.00 10.95
CA ALA A 166 26.40 7.79 11.75
C ALA A 166 25.66 6.56 11.18
N LYS A 167 24.42 6.71 10.69
CA LYS A 167 23.64 5.61 10.12
C LYS A 167 24.31 5.02 8.87
N THR A 168 24.83 5.87 7.98
CA THR A 168 25.52 5.46 6.76
C THR A 168 26.80 4.71 7.07
N LEU A 169 27.59 5.23 8.03
CA LEU A 169 28.81 4.60 8.49
C LEU A 169 28.53 3.26 9.16
N ALA A 170 27.52 3.19 10.03
CA ALA A 170 27.13 1.97 10.72
C ALA A 170 26.66 0.88 9.73
N PHE A 171 25.84 1.23 8.74
CA PHE A 171 25.37 0.31 7.71
C PHE A 171 26.53 -0.20 6.83
N ARG A 172 27.44 0.68 6.41
CA ARG A 172 28.67 0.31 5.68
C ARG A 172 29.53 -0.67 6.47
N ASP A 173 29.75 -0.38 7.75
CA ASP A 173 30.59 -1.22 8.60
C ASP A 173 29.94 -2.59 8.84
N ALA A 174 28.61 -2.64 9.02
CA ALA A 174 27.84 -3.87 9.11
C ALA A 174 27.95 -4.70 7.80
N ALA A 175 27.80 -4.04 6.64
CA ALA A 175 27.98 -4.68 5.34
C ALA A 175 29.37 -5.33 5.20
N ARG A 176 30.42 -4.62 5.63
CA ARG A 176 31.79 -5.15 5.62
C ARG A 176 31.97 -6.33 6.59
N ALA A 177 31.37 -6.25 7.76
CA ALA A 177 31.45 -7.29 8.79
C ALA A 177 30.81 -8.62 8.33
N ILE A 178 29.78 -8.58 7.50
CA ILE A 178 29.14 -9.78 6.92
C ILE A 178 29.71 -10.17 5.54
N GLY A 179 30.82 -9.55 5.10
CA GLY A 179 31.49 -9.86 3.84
C GLY A 179 30.79 -9.28 2.59
N ARG A 180 29.92 -8.25 2.75
CA ARG A 180 29.19 -7.59 1.67
C ARG A 180 29.67 -6.16 1.42
N GLY A 181 30.91 -5.85 1.82
CA GLY A 181 31.47 -4.50 1.66
C GLY A 181 31.57 -4.05 0.20
N ASP A 182 31.80 -4.96 -0.74
CA ASP A 182 31.91 -4.66 -2.17
C ASP A 182 30.55 -4.46 -2.84
N ASP A 183 29.47 -4.96 -2.24
CA ASP A 183 28.09 -4.78 -2.71
C ASP A 183 27.46 -3.48 -2.20
N TRP A 184 28.10 -2.83 -1.21
CA TRP A 184 27.64 -1.58 -0.64
C TRP A 184 28.10 -0.39 -1.49
N PHE A 185 27.18 0.56 -1.73
CA PHE A 185 27.46 1.76 -2.51
C PHE A 185 26.59 2.95 -2.10
N LEU A 186 27.00 4.15 -2.56
CA LEU A 186 26.24 5.40 -2.44
C LEU A 186 25.53 5.66 -3.77
N PRO A 187 24.18 5.53 -3.84
CA PRO A 187 23.43 5.87 -5.04
C PRO A 187 23.40 7.40 -5.25
N LYS A 188 23.03 7.82 -6.47
CA LYS A 188 22.62 9.22 -6.68
C LYS A 188 21.32 9.47 -5.92
N LEU A 189 21.20 10.67 -5.36
CA LEU A 189 20.01 11.15 -4.67
C LEU A 189 19.50 12.40 -5.37
N ALA A 190 18.19 12.54 -5.50
CA ALA A 190 17.56 13.78 -5.96
C ALA A 190 17.57 14.83 -4.83
N VAL A 191 18.75 15.16 -4.34
CA VAL A 191 19.01 16.12 -3.27
C VAL A 191 20.18 16.99 -3.69
N THR A 192 20.05 18.29 -3.52
CA THR A 192 21.12 19.24 -3.79
C THR A 192 21.99 19.42 -2.56
N PHE A 193 23.26 18.95 -2.64
CA PHE A 193 24.29 19.14 -1.63
C PHE A 193 25.22 20.31 -1.97
N ALA A 194 25.39 20.58 -3.25
CA ALA A 194 26.28 21.61 -3.77
C ALA A 194 25.67 22.33 -4.98
N ASN A 195 25.97 23.62 -5.11
CA ASN A 195 25.77 24.35 -6.36
C ASN A 195 26.83 23.90 -7.42
N PRO A 196 26.55 24.06 -8.71
CA PRO A 196 27.48 23.66 -9.77
C PRO A 196 28.88 24.28 -9.56
N GLY A 197 29.90 23.41 -9.52
CA GLY A 197 31.30 23.81 -9.34
C GLY A 197 31.67 24.30 -7.94
N GLN A 198 30.79 24.20 -6.96
CA GLN A 198 31.06 24.52 -5.55
C GLN A 198 31.20 23.26 -4.72
N PRO A 199 31.94 23.28 -3.60
CA PRO A 199 31.96 22.18 -2.66
C PRO A 199 30.59 22.06 -1.96
N PRO A 200 30.22 20.83 -1.48
CA PRO A 200 29.03 20.65 -0.67
C PRO A 200 29.06 21.50 0.60
N ALA A 201 27.90 22.09 0.93
CA ALA A 201 27.76 22.93 2.12
C ALA A 201 26.30 22.92 2.59
N LEU A 202 26.09 23.02 3.92
CA LEU A 202 24.75 22.98 4.52
C LEU A 202 24.02 24.33 4.41
N GLY A 203 22.76 24.34 4.01
CA GLY A 203 21.87 25.50 4.08
C GLY A 203 22.32 26.69 3.21
N VAL A 204 23.04 26.44 2.14
CA VAL A 204 23.45 27.47 1.17
C VAL A 204 22.34 27.63 0.12
N THR A 205 22.03 28.86 -0.26
CA THR A 205 21.04 29.15 -1.29
C THR A 205 21.38 28.40 -2.60
N ILE A 206 20.43 27.66 -3.14
CA ILE A 206 20.58 26.98 -4.44
C ILE A 206 20.43 27.99 -5.56
N GLU A 207 21.38 27.98 -6.50
CA GLU A 207 21.33 28.76 -7.72
C GLU A 207 20.41 28.09 -8.74
N GLU A 208 19.28 28.70 -9.02
CA GLU A 208 18.31 28.21 -10.01
C GLU A 208 18.44 28.99 -11.32
N ALA A 209 18.43 28.32 -12.46
CA ALA A 209 18.51 28.94 -13.78
C ALA A 209 17.27 29.79 -14.10
N GLN A 210 16.13 29.44 -13.52
CA GLN A 210 14.86 30.16 -13.65
C GLN A 210 14.13 30.13 -12.29
N PRO A 211 13.28 31.12 -11.98
CA PRO A 211 12.46 31.07 -10.77
C PRO A 211 11.60 29.78 -10.75
N ASN A 212 11.62 29.10 -9.64
CA ASN A 212 10.79 27.92 -9.48
C ASN A 212 9.29 28.27 -9.36
N LEU A 213 8.44 27.30 -9.57
CA LEU A 213 6.98 27.41 -9.58
C LEU A 213 6.41 28.11 -8.32
N HIS A 214 7.07 27.93 -7.17
CA HIS A 214 6.63 28.51 -5.90
C HIS A 214 7.15 29.94 -5.68
N GLY A 215 8.13 30.39 -6.44
CA GLY A 215 8.79 31.68 -6.22
C GLY A 215 9.54 31.78 -4.88
N HIS A 216 9.84 30.67 -4.24
CA HIS A 216 10.55 30.59 -2.97
C HIS A 216 12.02 30.18 -3.16
N PRO A 217 12.95 30.81 -2.43
CA PRO A 217 14.35 30.37 -2.45
C PRO A 217 14.48 28.96 -1.89
N ARG A 218 15.41 28.18 -2.42
CA ARG A 218 15.77 26.84 -1.98
C ARG A 218 17.15 26.85 -1.34
N GLU A 219 17.42 25.92 -0.45
CA GLU A 219 18.70 25.77 0.21
C GLU A 219 19.23 24.34 0.05
N THR A 220 20.55 24.16 0.07
CA THR A 220 21.20 22.86 0.08
C THR A 220 20.84 22.06 1.33
N CYS A 221 20.98 20.74 1.27
CA CYS A 221 20.57 19.82 2.32
C CYS A 221 21.16 20.19 3.69
N ARG A 222 20.31 20.19 4.71
CA ARG A 222 20.68 20.46 6.12
C ARG A 222 20.80 19.22 6.98
N LEU A 223 20.74 18.03 6.39
CA LEU A 223 20.85 16.74 7.06
C LEU A 223 19.78 16.50 8.14
N CYS A 224 18.54 16.95 7.93
CA CYS A 224 17.48 16.92 8.94
C CYS A 224 16.64 15.63 8.96
N GLY A 225 16.92 14.62 8.13
CA GLY A 225 16.21 13.33 8.15
C GLY A 225 14.72 13.34 7.74
N GLU A 226 14.23 14.44 7.15
CA GLU A 226 12.79 14.69 6.97
C GLU A 226 12.28 14.48 5.54
N CYS A 227 13.05 13.77 4.67
CA CYS A 227 12.73 13.70 3.25
C CYS A 227 11.37 13.05 2.95
N ASP A 228 10.97 12.04 3.70
CA ASP A 228 9.73 11.27 3.54
C ASP A 228 8.46 12.00 4.02
N VAL A 229 8.62 13.08 4.76
CA VAL A 229 7.52 13.98 5.16
C VAL A 229 7.57 15.35 4.46
N GLY A 230 8.39 15.45 3.40
CA GLY A 230 8.58 16.66 2.60
C GLY A 230 9.71 17.56 3.09
N CYS A 231 10.33 18.32 2.20
CA CYS A 231 11.51 19.12 2.49
C CYS A 231 11.18 20.60 2.65
N ASN A 232 11.19 21.11 3.90
CA ASN A 232 10.92 22.52 4.19
C ASN A 232 12.02 23.50 3.75
N TYR A 233 13.17 22.96 3.29
CA TYR A 233 14.30 23.78 2.83
C TYR A 233 14.44 23.79 1.30
N GLY A 234 13.65 22.95 0.60
CA GLY A 234 13.73 22.82 -0.84
C GLY A 234 15.02 22.17 -1.36
N ALA A 235 15.82 21.52 -0.49
CA ALA A 235 17.01 20.78 -0.91
C ALA A 235 16.68 19.57 -1.77
N LYS A 236 15.54 18.95 -1.49
CA LYS A 236 14.97 17.82 -2.22
C LYS A 236 14.50 18.31 -3.59
N ASN A 237 14.94 17.63 -4.65
CA ASN A 237 14.60 17.97 -6.03
C ASN A 237 13.26 17.33 -6.41
N THR A 238 12.17 17.82 -5.83
CA THR A 238 10.81 17.43 -6.16
C THR A 238 10.40 17.98 -7.53
N LEU A 239 9.39 17.39 -8.14
CA LEU A 239 9.02 17.69 -9.53
C LEU A 239 8.49 19.10 -9.76
N ASP A 240 7.98 19.73 -8.73
CA ASP A 240 7.55 21.13 -8.72
C ASP A 240 8.73 22.12 -8.90
N TYR A 241 9.94 21.74 -8.46
CA TYR A 241 11.13 22.57 -8.67
C TYR A 241 11.83 22.35 -10.03
N ASN A 242 11.51 21.30 -10.74
CA ASN A 242 12.17 20.96 -12.00
C ASN A 242 11.16 20.81 -13.15
N TYR A 243 10.61 19.64 -13.39
CA TYR A 243 9.76 19.38 -14.56
C TYR A 243 8.50 20.24 -14.60
N LEU A 244 7.77 20.40 -13.48
CA LEU A 244 6.58 21.26 -13.46
C LEU A 244 6.94 22.75 -13.61
N THR A 245 8.04 23.19 -13.03
CA THR A 245 8.56 24.54 -13.25
C THR A 245 8.88 24.77 -14.73
N ARG A 246 9.53 23.81 -15.40
CA ARG A 246 9.81 23.88 -16.85
C ARG A 246 8.52 23.92 -17.68
N ALA A 247 7.58 23.01 -17.37
CA ALA A 247 6.27 22.99 -18.02
C ALA A 247 5.54 24.32 -17.89
N TRP A 248 5.54 24.90 -16.68
CA TRP A 248 4.92 26.21 -16.40
C TRP A 248 5.56 27.33 -17.20
N HIS A 249 6.89 27.41 -17.24
CA HIS A 249 7.60 28.40 -18.06
C HIS A 249 7.37 28.21 -19.55
N ALA A 250 7.12 26.97 -20.00
CA ALA A 250 6.75 26.65 -21.38
C ALA A 250 5.26 26.87 -21.69
N GLY A 251 4.47 27.39 -20.74
CA GLY A 251 3.07 27.76 -20.91
C GLY A 251 2.03 26.71 -20.57
N ALA A 252 2.40 25.62 -19.88
CA ALA A 252 1.43 24.65 -19.38
C ALA A 252 0.44 25.28 -18.38
N ASP A 253 -0.84 24.90 -18.47
CA ASP A 253 -1.88 25.24 -17.51
C ASP A 253 -1.90 24.18 -16.41
N ILE A 254 -1.41 24.50 -15.21
CA ILE A 254 -1.33 23.57 -14.08
C ILE A 254 -2.45 23.91 -13.11
N ARG A 255 -3.37 22.94 -12.91
CA ARG A 255 -4.54 23.08 -12.03
C ARG A 255 -4.45 22.11 -10.87
N THR A 256 -4.47 22.63 -9.65
CA THR A 256 -4.46 21.88 -8.40
C THR A 256 -5.85 21.76 -7.80
N LEU A 257 -6.04 20.84 -6.84
CA LEU A 257 -7.34 20.50 -6.25
C LEU A 257 -8.38 20.04 -7.30
N CYS A 258 -7.92 19.49 -8.43
CA CYS A 258 -8.73 19.05 -9.56
C CYS A 258 -8.68 17.53 -9.68
N GLU A 259 -9.72 16.87 -9.18
CA GLU A 259 -9.81 15.40 -9.20
C GLU A 259 -10.62 14.93 -10.42
N VAL A 260 -9.96 14.23 -11.34
CA VAL A 260 -10.63 13.64 -12.52
C VAL A 260 -11.54 12.51 -12.08
N ARG A 261 -12.79 12.54 -12.58
CA ARG A 261 -13.83 11.57 -12.27
C ARG A 261 -14.12 10.62 -13.43
N SER A 262 -14.17 11.15 -14.65
CA SER A 262 -14.49 10.37 -15.83
C SER A 262 -13.86 10.97 -17.09
N PHE A 263 -13.70 10.11 -18.09
CA PHE A 263 -13.30 10.51 -19.43
C PHE A 263 -13.87 9.55 -20.47
N GLU A 264 -14.07 10.06 -21.67
CA GLU A 264 -14.66 9.31 -22.78
C GLU A 264 -14.10 9.78 -24.12
N PRO A 265 -14.04 8.90 -25.14
CA PRO A 265 -13.68 9.31 -26.48
C PRO A 265 -14.78 10.18 -27.09
N ARG A 266 -14.40 11.14 -27.94
CA ARG A 266 -15.32 12.06 -28.61
C ARG A 266 -15.63 11.60 -30.03
N GLU A 267 -16.85 11.87 -30.48
CA GLU A 267 -17.16 11.79 -31.91
C GLU A 267 -16.26 12.75 -32.69
N GLY A 268 -15.52 12.24 -33.67
CA GLY A 268 -14.55 13.02 -34.46
C GLY A 268 -13.11 13.00 -33.91
N GLY A 269 -12.85 12.27 -32.83
CA GLY A 269 -11.52 12.07 -32.26
C GLY A 269 -11.22 12.95 -31.05
N GLY A 270 -10.18 12.53 -30.29
CA GLY A 270 -9.81 13.15 -29.03
C GLY A 270 -10.70 12.72 -27.84
N TRP A 271 -10.55 13.39 -26.73
CA TRP A 271 -11.08 13.00 -25.43
C TRP A 271 -11.87 14.11 -24.75
N SER A 272 -12.91 13.74 -24.04
CA SER A 272 -13.64 14.57 -23.09
C SER A 272 -13.26 14.14 -21.67
N VAL A 273 -12.85 15.07 -20.81
CA VAL A 273 -12.36 14.80 -19.46
C VAL A 273 -13.15 15.62 -18.46
N SER A 274 -13.79 14.95 -17.51
CA SER A 274 -14.58 15.60 -16.46
C SER A 274 -13.90 15.47 -15.10
N TYR A 275 -13.76 16.57 -14.40
CA TYR A 275 -13.16 16.65 -13.08
C TYR A 275 -14.03 17.47 -12.12
N VAL A 276 -13.79 17.31 -10.83
CA VAL A 276 -14.34 18.17 -9.77
C VAL A 276 -13.21 19.01 -9.19
N HIS A 277 -13.54 20.22 -8.75
CA HIS A 277 -12.60 21.04 -7.99
C HIS A 277 -12.96 21.01 -6.51
N HIS A 278 -11.97 20.69 -5.67
CA HIS A 278 -12.09 20.69 -4.22
C HIS A 278 -11.82 22.11 -3.68
N ASP A 279 -12.64 22.53 -2.72
CA ASP A 279 -12.40 23.77 -1.97
C ASP A 279 -11.75 23.39 -0.63
N GLU A 280 -10.47 23.70 -0.46
CA GLU A 280 -9.73 23.40 0.79
C GLU A 280 -10.26 24.17 2.01
N HIS A 281 -11.08 25.20 1.80
CA HIS A 281 -11.69 26.02 2.84
C HIS A 281 -13.17 25.68 3.09
N ALA A 282 -13.70 24.69 2.39
CA ALA A 282 -15.08 24.29 2.57
C ALA A 282 -15.38 23.77 3.99
N ASP A 283 -16.58 24.02 4.46
CA ASP A 283 -17.08 23.46 5.71
C ASP A 283 -17.11 21.92 5.66
N ARG A 284 -16.74 21.28 6.74
CA ARG A 284 -16.71 19.82 6.88
C ARG A 284 -17.98 19.30 7.54
N PRO A 285 -18.47 18.11 7.19
CA PRO A 285 -18.08 17.25 6.05
C PRO A 285 -18.63 17.74 4.71
N THR A 286 -17.97 17.40 3.61
CA THR A 286 -18.37 17.76 2.24
C THR A 286 -18.82 16.54 1.45
N ASN A 287 -19.99 16.60 0.81
CA ASN A 287 -20.39 15.57 -0.15
C ASN A 287 -19.62 15.75 -1.48
N THR A 288 -18.48 15.11 -1.60
CA THR A 288 -17.62 15.23 -2.78
C THR A 288 -18.24 14.67 -4.06
N ARG A 289 -19.25 13.78 -3.96
CA ARG A 289 -20.00 13.24 -5.11
C ARG A 289 -20.95 14.27 -5.72
N ALA A 290 -21.37 15.26 -4.93
CA ALA A 290 -22.27 16.33 -5.38
C ALA A 290 -21.53 17.56 -5.92
N LEU A 291 -20.20 17.57 -5.95
CA LEU A 291 -19.44 18.67 -6.51
C LEU A 291 -19.73 18.83 -8.01
N PRO A 292 -19.79 20.07 -8.51
CA PRO A 292 -20.06 20.33 -9.92
C PRO A 292 -18.91 19.79 -10.80
N LEU A 293 -19.27 19.10 -11.87
CA LEU A 293 -18.33 18.63 -12.88
C LEU A 293 -17.93 19.78 -13.80
N VAL A 294 -16.63 19.89 -14.06
CA VAL A 294 -16.04 20.73 -15.10
C VAL A 294 -15.50 19.82 -16.18
N THR A 295 -15.86 20.09 -17.44
CA THR A 295 -15.44 19.28 -18.58
C THR A 295 -14.46 20.06 -19.46
N LEU A 296 -13.35 19.41 -19.80
CA LEU A 296 -12.36 19.86 -20.77
C LEU A 296 -12.31 18.88 -21.94
N THR A 297 -11.67 19.29 -23.03
CA THR A 297 -11.41 18.42 -24.16
C THR A 297 -9.93 18.43 -24.55
N ALA A 298 -9.44 17.31 -25.09
CA ALA A 298 -8.07 17.22 -25.57
C ALA A 298 -7.96 16.33 -26.81
N THR A 299 -6.89 16.52 -27.56
CA THR A 299 -6.48 15.60 -28.62
C THR A 299 -5.90 14.32 -28.00
N ASP A 300 -4.95 14.49 -27.08
CA ASP A 300 -4.31 13.41 -26.34
C ASP A 300 -4.67 13.48 -24.86
N LEU A 301 -4.98 12.32 -24.24
CA LEU A 301 -5.23 12.17 -22.82
C LEU A 301 -4.16 11.26 -22.22
N ILE A 302 -3.40 11.79 -21.26
CA ILE A 302 -2.34 11.07 -20.57
C ILE A 302 -2.76 10.80 -19.13
N ILE A 303 -2.95 9.53 -18.79
CA ILE A 303 -3.25 9.10 -17.44
C ILE A 303 -1.95 8.86 -16.68
N SER A 304 -1.72 9.64 -15.63
CA SER A 304 -0.50 9.60 -14.79
C SER A 304 -0.85 9.76 -13.31
N ALA A 305 -1.98 9.16 -12.89
CA ALA A 305 -2.52 9.28 -11.53
C ALA A 305 -1.85 8.34 -10.51
N GLY A 306 -0.70 7.77 -10.87
CA GLY A 306 0.02 6.73 -10.12
C GLY A 306 -0.62 5.36 -10.29
N THR A 307 0.10 4.31 -9.91
CA THR A 307 -0.28 2.92 -10.20
C THR A 307 -1.72 2.59 -9.79
N LEU A 308 -2.08 2.90 -8.56
CA LEU A 308 -3.43 2.63 -8.06
C LEU A 308 -4.47 3.55 -8.72
N GLY A 309 -4.16 4.86 -8.82
CA GLY A 309 -5.08 5.86 -9.37
C GLY A 309 -5.35 5.64 -10.87
N SER A 310 -4.32 5.37 -11.67
CA SER A 310 -4.46 5.15 -13.12
C SER A 310 -5.24 3.87 -13.42
N THR A 311 -4.90 2.78 -12.74
CA THR A 311 -5.63 1.51 -12.89
C THR A 311 -7.09 1.67 -12.45
N PHE A 312 -7.33 2.33 -11.31
CA PHE A 312 -8.67 2.62 -10.82
C PHE A 312 -9.50 3.46 -11.81
N LEU A 313 -8.91 4.52 -12.37
CA LEU A 313 -9.59 5.38 -13.34
C LEU A 313 -9.96 4.61 -14.63
N LEU A 314 -9.07 3.78 -15.14
CA LEU A 314 -9.34 2.95 -16.33
C LEU A 314 -10.40 1.88 -16.04
N LEU A 315 -10.33 1.18 -14.92
CA LEU A 315 -11.33 0.20 -14.50
C LEU A 315 -12.72 0.86 -14.37
N ARG A 316 -12.79 2.01 -13.69
CA ARG A 316 -14.04 2.74 -13.46
C ARG A 316 -14.69 3.26 -14.76
N ASN A 317 -13.87 3.65 -15.72
CA ASN A 317 -14.34 4.18 -17.00
C ASN A 317 -14.46 3.09 -18.09
N ARG A 318 -14.25 1.80 -17.76
CA ARG A 318 -14.22 0.69 -18.74
C ARG A 318 -15.46 0.65 -19.64
N GLY A 319 -16.63 0.99 -19.11
CA GLY A 319 -17.88 1.03 -19.87
C GLY A 319 -17.89 2.04 -21.02
N ALA A 320 -17.12 3.13 -20.90
CA ALA A 320 -16.92 4.13 -21.97
C ALA A 320 -15.73 3.83 -22.90
N LEU A 321 -14.96 2.78 -22.63
CA LEU A 321 -13.70 2.45 -23.30
C LEU A 321 -13.77 1.10 -24.01
N PRO A 322 -14.56 0.97 -25.09
CA PRO A 322 -14.68 -0.29 -25.82
C PRO A 322 -13.32 -0.68 -26.43
N GLY A 323 -12.94 -1.93 -26.25
CA GLY A 323 -11.65 -2.45 -26.77
C GLY A 323 -10.48 -2.30 -25.79
N LEU A 324 -10.71 -1.84 -24.57
CA LEU A 324 -9.71 -1.85 -23.51
C LEU A 324 -9.26 -3.29 -23.21
N SER A 325 -7.94 -3.49 -23.09
CA SER A 325 -7.33 -4.80 -22.88
C SER A 325 -7.97 -5.58 -21.74
N PRO A 326 -8.17 -6.90 -21.87
CA PRO A 326 -8.61 -7.76 -20.76
C PRO A 326 -7.57 -7.87 -19.63
N THR A 327 -6.29 -7.55 -19.91
CA THR A 327 -5.22 -7.63 -18.90
C THR A 327 -5.19 -6.42 -17.95
N LEU A 328 -6.11 -5.46 -18.11
CA LEU A 328 -6.22 -4.33 -17.17
C LEU A 328 -6.44 -4.81 -15.74
N GLY A 329 -5.62 -4.31 -14.84
CA GLY A 329 -5.59 -4.69 -13.42
C GLY A 329 -4.59 -5.81 -13.09
N HIS A 330 -4.07 -6.53 -14.07
CA HIS A 330 -3.13 -7.63 -13.84
C HIS A 330 -1.69 -7.15 -13.70
N GLY A 331 -0.87 -7.99 -13.03
CA GLY A 331 0.56 -7.76 -12.89
C GLY A 331 0.92 -6.75 -11.80
N PHE A 332 0.08 -6.59 -10.78
CA PHE A 332 0.43 -5.75 -9.61
C PHE A 332 1.64 -6.33 -8.88
N SER A 333 2.55 -5.45 -8.49
CA SER A 333 3.74 -5.70 -7.71
C SER A 333 3.89 -4.59 -6.67
N GLY A 334 4.29 -4.95 -5.44
CA GLY A 334 4.71 -4.01 -4.41
C GLY A 334 6.17 -3.60 -4.52
N ASN A 335 6.83 -3.93 -5.64
CA ASN A 335 8.27 -3.73 -5.84
C ASN A 335 9.14 -4.36 -4.75
N GLY A 336 8.57 -5.37 -4.04
CA GLY A 336 9.26 -6.07 -2.97
C GLY A 336 9.50 -5.26 -1.70
N ASP A 337 8.80 -4.18 -1.49
CA ASP A 337 8.98 -3.32 -0.31
C ASP A 337 8.83 -4.08 1.00
N LEU A 338 9.87 -4.01 1.83
CA LEU A 338 9.86 -4.55 3.20
C LEU A 338 10.68 -3.65 4.12
N LEU A 339 9.99 -3.02 5.06
CA LEU A 339 10.60 -2.24 6.12
C LEU A 339 10.83 -3.12 7.36
N THR A 340 12.07 -3.16 7.85
CA THR A 340 12.48 -3.84 9.07
C THR A 340 13.32 -2.92 9.94
N PHE A 341 13.65 -3.33 11.16
CA PHE A 341 14.38 -2.49 12.10
C PHE A 341 15.51 -3.27 12.79
N ALA A 342 16.69 -2.66 12.86
CA ALA A 342 17.74 -3.03 13.79
C ALA A 342 17.62 -2.13 15.02
N LEU A 343 17.10 -2.68 16.13
CA LEU A 343 16.83 -1.93 17.34
C LEU A 343 17.96 -2.09 18.35
N ARG A 344 18.21 -1.06 19.16
CA ARG A 344 19.16 -1.10 20.28
C ARG A 344 20.56 -1.55 19.85
N ALA A 345 21.07 -1.00 18.75
CA ALA A 345 22.43 -1.29 18.27
C ALA A 345 23.47 -1.04 19.38
N ARG A 346 24.46 -1.91 19.48
CA ARG A 346 25.51 -1.89 20.50
C ARG A 346 26.88 -2.13 19.88
N GLU A 347 27.91 -1.55 20.51
CA GLU A 347 29.29 -1.77 20.16
C GLU A 347 30.14 -2.05 21.40
N GLU A 348 31.30 -2.63 21.21
CA GLU A 348 32.27 -2.81 22.29
C GLU A 348 33.24 -1.62 22.37
N GLN A 349 33.19 -0.92 23.49
CA GLN A 349 34.12 0.16 23.81
C GLN A 349 34.80 -0.14 25.17
N ASP A 350 36.12 -0.23 25.21
CA ASP A 350 36.91 -0.54 26.41
C ASP A 350 36.43 -1.80 27.15
N GLY A 351 36.04 -2.85 26.42
CA GLY A 351 35.55 -4.11 26.97
C GLY A 351 34.15 -4.05 27.59
N LYS A 352 33.40 -2.99 27.32
CA LYS A 352 32.02 -2.83 27.72
C LYS A 352 31.11 -2.69 26.49
N ARG A 353 29.92 -3.30 26.54
CA ARG A 353 28.88 -3.05 25.56
C ARG A 353 28.22 -1.72 25.83
N VAL A 354 28.35 -0.79 24.90
CA VAL A 354 27.71 0.53 24.92
C VAL A 354 26.73 0.67 23.76
N PRO A 355 25.71 1.55 23.84
CA PRO A 355 24.87 1.85 22.70
C PRO A 355 25.70 2.36 21.50
N ARG A 356 25.49 1.77 20.32
CA ARG A 356 26.05 2.27 19.07
C ARG A 356 25.10 3.33 18.50
N VAL A 357 25.57 4.55 18.39
CA VAL A 357 24.78 5.65 17.83
C VAL A 357 24.67 5.46 16.31
N THR A 358 23.43 5.31 15.82
CA THR A 358 23.12 5.26 14.39
C THR A 358 22.50 6.56 13.89
N ASP A 359 21.83 7.30 14.77
CA ASP A 359 21.20 8.61 14.51
C ASP A 359 20.38 8.64 13.20
N PRO A 360 19.28 7.88 13.11
CA PRO A 360 18.49 7.76 11.88
C PRO A 360 17.80 9.06 11.47
N ALA A 361 17.72 10.05 12.36
CA ALA A 361 17.18 11.37 12.07
C ALA A 361 18.21 12.32 11.44
N HIS A 362 19.49 11.91 11.32
CA HIS A 362 20.54 12.73 10.72
C HIS A 362 20.93 12.23 9.32
N GLY A 363 20.91 13.10 8.33
CA GLY A 363 21.20 12.82 6.93
C GLY A 363 19.92 12.80 6.07
N PRO A 364 20.01 12.65 4.76
CA PRO A 364 18.88 12.19 3.95
C PRO A 364 18.31 10.87 4.49
N VAL A 365 17.01 10.62 4.29
CA VAL A 365 16.36 9.40 4.80
C VAL A 365 17.07 8.14 4.33
N ILE A 366 17.47 8.06 3.08
CA ILE A 366 18.32 7.01 2.54
C ILE A 366 19.60 7.64 2.00
N THR A 367 20.75 7.01 2.27
CA THR A 367 22.06 7.48 1.79
C THR A 367 22.85 6.40 1.06
N SER A 368 22.64 5.12 1.40
CA SER A 368 23.43 4.01 0.87
C SER A 368 22.59 2.76 0.68
N ALA A 369 23.08 1.84 -0.14
CA ALA A 369 22.41 0.59 -0.48
C ALA A 369 23.41 -0.57 -0.59
N ILE A 370 22.91 -1.78 -0.36
CA ILE A 370 23.57 -3.05 -0.69
C ILE A 370 22.76 -3.71 -1.80
N ARG A 371 23.42 -4.04 -2.94
CA ARG A 371 22.81 -4.87 -3.99
C ARG A 371 23.01 -6.35 -3.65
N THR A 372 21.95 -7.14 -3.72
CA THR A 372 22.08 -8.60 -3.57
C THR A 372 22.08 -9.29 -4.92
N ALA A 373 22.74 -10.46 -4.96
CA ALA A 373 22.79 -11.29 -6.15
C ALA A 373 21.40 -11.81 -6.54
N ASP A 374 21.22 -12.00 -7.85
CA ASP A 374 20.01 -12.54 -8.47
C ASP A 374 20.35 -13.78 -9.29
N ALA A 375 19.43 -14.72 -9.40
CA ALA A 375 19.59 -15.88 -10.27
C ALA A 375 19.87 -15.50 -11.74
N LEU A 376 19.43 -14.30 -12.15
CA LEU A 376 19.72 -13.74 -13.48
C LEU A 376 21.15 -13.21 -13.64
N ASP A 377 21.93 -13.11 -12.57
CA ASP A 377 23.33 -12.69 -12.65
C ASP A 377 24.20 -13.73 -13.36
N GLY A 378 23.77 -15.00 -13.36
CA GLY A 378 24.45 -16.06 -14.11
C GLY A 378 25.73 -16.57 -13.44
N ASP A 379 25.96 -16.24 -12.16
CA ASP A 379 27.13 -16.61 -11.35
C ASP A 379 26.86 -17.80 -10.42
N GLY A 380 25.72 -18.47 -10.56
CA GLY A 380 25.33 -19.62 -9.76
C GLY A 380 24.53 -19.28 -8.49
N HIS A 381 24.29 -18.01 -8.20
CA HIS A 381 23.36 -17.62 -7.14
C HIS A 381 21.92 -18.01 -7.48
N THR A 382 21.15 -18.32 -6.46
CA THR A 382 19.72 -18.67 -6.58
C THR A 382 18.84 -17.61 -5.92
N GLY A 383 17.63 -17.46 -6.43
CA GLY A 383 16.60 -16.55 -5.91
C GLY A 383 16.62 -15.17 -6.54
N ARG A 384 15.65 -14.37 -6.17
CA ARG A 384 15.40 -13.03 -6.72
C ARG A 384 16.25 -11.99 -6.01
N GLY A 385 16.87 -11.08 -6.76
CA GLY A 385 17.71 -10.00 -6.26
C GLY A 385 16.90 -8.85 -5.65
N PHE A 386 17.58 -8.09 -4.80
CA PHE A 386 17.02 -6.91 -4.15
C PHE A 386 18.11 -5.94 -3.73
N TYR A 387 17.71 -4.72 -3.41
CA TYR A 387 18.51 -3.74 -2.69
C TYR A 387 18.04 -3.69 -1.24
N LEU A 388 18.99 -3.59 -0.32
CA LEU A 388 18.74 -3.26 1.08
C LEU A 388 19.35 -1.88 1.34
N GLU A 389 18.54 -0.95 1.85
CA GLU A 389 18.93 0.45 2.04
C GLU A 389 18.93 0.83 3.52
N ASP A 390 19.89 1.68 3.93
CA ASP A 390 19.82 2.38 5.20
C ASP A 390 18.67 3.38 5.15
N ALA A 391 17.73 3.29 6.07
CA ALA A 391 16.64 4.24 6.14
C ALA A 391 16.77 5.17 7.35
N GLY A 392 15.90 6.15 7.42
CA GLY A 392 15.81 7.11 8.50
C GLY A 392 14.36 7.53 8.73
N TYR A 393 14.15 8.37 9.71
CA TYR A 393 12.84 8.96 10.02
C TYR A 393 13.06 10.33 10.70
N PRO A 394 12.05 11.24 10.60
CA PRO A 394 12.11 12.55 11.24
C PRO A 394 12.27 12.46 12.77
N GLU A 395 12.97 13.41 13.35
CA GLU A 395 13.23 13.44 14.79
C GLU A 395 11.94 13.34 15.64
N PHE A 396 10.85 13.98 15.21
CA PHE A 396 9.58 13.89 15.96
C PHE A 396 8.96 12.48 15.98
N VAL A 397 9.40 11.55 15.12
CA VAL A 397 9.00 10.13 15.17
C VAL A 397 9.84 9.38 16.20
N SER A 398 11.05 9.83 16.48
CA SER A 398 11.97 9.21 17.47
C SER A 398 11.33 9.06 18.84
N TRP A 399 10.65 10.10 19.33
CA TRP A 399 10.00 10.04 20.64
C TRP A 399 8.77 9.10 20.64
N MET A 400 8.06 8.96 19.51
CA MET A 400 6.97 7.97 19.42
C MET A 400 7.50 6.53 19.51
N LEU A 401 8.66 6.24 18.94
CA LEU A 401 9.31 4.95 19.06
C LEU A 401 9.81 4.68 20.48
N GLN A 402 10.33 5.70 21.15
CA GLN A 402 10.72 5.61 22.57
C GLN A 402 9.54 5.27 23.47
N MET A 403 8.38 5.84 23.21
CA MET A 403 7.15 5.53 23.97
C MET A 403 6.64 4.09 23.73
N ALA A 404 6.99 3.47 22.60
CA ALA A 404 6.56 2.12 22.27
C ALA A 404 7.44 1.02 22.90
N ASP A 405 8.62 1.33 23.43
CA ASP A 405 9.60 0.35 23.94
C ASP A 405 9.39 -0.06 25.41
N ALA A 406 8.37 0.45 26.08
CA ALA A 406 8.11 0.16 27.49
C ALA A 406 6.98 -0.87 27.70
N PRO A 407 7.27 -2.20 27.72
CA PRO A 407 6.25 -3.23 27.90
C PRO A 407 5.55 -3.23 29.27
N GLY A 408 6.08 -2.49 30.25
CA GLY A 408 5.42 -2.25 31.55
C GLY A 408 4.88 -0.83 31.71
N GLU A 409 5.34 0.08 30.88
CA GLU A 409 5.11 1.53 30.96
C GLU A 409 4.14 2.04 29.90
N LEU A 410 3.67 1.17 28.98
CA LEU A 410 2.62 1.53 28.01
C LEU A 410 1.36 2.03 28.74
N PHE A 411 1.05 1.48 29.91
CA PHE A 411 -0.01 1.99 30.79
C PHE A 411 0.36 3.34 31.45
N GLU A 412 1.63 3.56 31.78
CA GLU A 412 2.07 4.87 32.31
C GLU A 412 2.18 5.90 31.19
N ALA A 413 2.64 5.53 29.98
CA ALA A 413 2.61 6.41 28.81
C ALA A 413 1.18 6.80 28.38
N LEU A 414 0.23 5.88 28.47
CA LEU A 414 -1.19 6.20 28.32
C LEU A 414 -1.70 7.14 29.44
N HIS A 415 -1.21 6.98 30.67
CA HIS A 415 -1.52 7.88 31.78
C HIS A 415 -0.84 9.25 31.68
N VAL A 416 0.37 9.31 31.12
CA VAL A 416 1.05 10.59 30.77
C VAL A 416 0.29 11.26 29.62
N GLY A 417 -0.09 10.54 28.59
CA GLY A 417 -0.93 11.04 27.50
C GLY A 417 -2.30 11.54 28.01
N GLU A 418 -2.94 10.80 28.91
CA GLU A 418 -4.18 11.20 29.56
C GLU A 418 -3.98 12.45 30.44
N ARG A 419 -2.86 12.54 31.18
CA ARG A 419 -2.49 13.72 31.98
C ARG A 419 -2.16 14.93 31.10
N MET A 420 -1.45 14.73 29.95
CA MET A 420 -1.18 15.80 28.99
C MET A 420 -2.49 16.34 28.37
N VAL A 421 -3.40 15.44 28.00
CA VAL A 421 -4.73 15.84 27.49
C VAL A 421 -5.56 16.53 28.57
N LYS A 422 -5.54 16.02 29.82
CA LYS A 422 -6.23 16.66 30.95
C LYS A 422 -5.58 18.01 31.31
N GLY A 423 -4.24 18.13 31.32
CA GLY A 423 -3.53 19.40 31.57
C GLY A 423 -3.81 20.43 30.48
N PHE A 424 -3.87 20.02 29.23
CA PHE A 424 -4.25 20.89 28.09
C PHE A 424 -5.72 21.37 28.22
N LEU A 425 -6.62 20.49 28.65
CA LEU A 425 -8.04 20.85 28.86
C LEU A 425 -8.30 21.69 30.09
N HIS A 426 -7.50 21.57 31.15
CA HIS A 426 -7.74 22.26 32.44
C HIS A 426 -6.84 23.49 32.67
N ARG A 427 -5.91 23.83 31.75
CA ARG A 427 -5.01 25.01 31.87
C ARG A 427 -4.25 25.11 33.19
N ASP A 428 -3.94 23.99 33.82
CA ASP A 428 -3.17 23.98 35.05
C ASP A 428 -1.69 24.27 34.77
N ARG A 429 -1.16 25.30 35.43
CA ARG A 429 0.20 25.83 35.24
C ARG A 429 1.28 25.16 36.12
N GLU A 430 0.94 24.17 36.90
CA GLU A 430 1.83 23.55 37.90
C GLU A 430 1.95 22.02 37.70
N THR A 431 2.19 21.56 36.51
CA THR A 431 2.58 20.16 36.28
C THR A 431 4.05 20.13 35.94
N ASP A 432 4.87 19.45 36.73
CA ASP A 432 6.29 19.17 36.44
C ASP A 432 6.43 18.06 35.38
N ILE A 433 5.75 18.26 34.26
CA ILE A 433 5.82 17.37 33.08
C ILE A 433 7.25 17.35 32.54
N SER A 434 8.04 18.40 32.73
CA SER A 434 9.42 18.49 32.29
C SER A 434 10.35 17.56 33.06
N GLY A 435 10.10 17.38 34.37
CA GLY A 435 10.83 16.41 35.21
C GLY A 435 10.51 14.98 34.81
N ASP A 436 9.22 14.64 34.69
CA ASP A 436 8.76 13.32 34.26
C ASP A 436 9.23 12.97 32.83
N ILE A 437 9.25 13.94 31.92
CA ILE A 437 9.79 13.78 30.57
C ILE A 437 11.31 13.65 30.60
N SER A 438 12.00 14.41 31.44
CA SER A 438 13.46 14.34 31.57
C SER A 438 13.94 13.00 32.15
N ASP A 439 13.22 12.44 33.14
CA ASP A 439 13.53 11.12 33.70
C ASP A 439 13.17 10.00 32.72
N PHE A 440 12.11 10.14 31.93
CA PHE A 440 11.72 9.22 30.88
C PHE A 440 12.67 9.30 29.67
N LEU A 441 13.15 10.49 29.31
CA LEU A 441 14.14 10.72 28.23
C LEU A 441 15.59 10.45 28.68
N GLY A 442 15.81 10.14 29.94
CA GLY A 442 17.14 10.08 30.59
C GLY A 442 18.17 9.12 30.03
N GLN A 443 17.79 8.25 29.09
CA GLN A 443 18.69 7.45 28.28
C GLN A 443 18.09 7.21 26.89
N CYS A 444 18.20 8.16 25.97
CA CYS A 444 17.73 8.11 24.57
C CYS A 444 18.31 6.95 23.71
N GLY A 445 18.52 5.78 24.32
CA GLY A 445 19.20 4.67 23.68
C GLY A 445 18.41 3.97 22.57
N LEU A 446 17.07 4.04 22.59
CA LEU A 446 16.29 3.35 21.55
C LEU A 446 16.31 4.10 20.22
N SER A 447 15.95 5.38 20.22
CA SER A 447 15.82 6.14 18.96
C SER A 447 17.18 6.43 18.32
N SER A 448 18.20 6.75 19.10
CA SER A 448 19.56 7.04 18.58
C SER A 448 20.34 5.79 18.18
N ALA A 449 19.96 4.61 18.67
CA ALA A 449 20.61 3.33 18.39
C ALA A 449 19.71 2.39 17.55
N THR A 450 18.79 2.94 16.78
CA THR A 450 17.92 2.20 15.84
C THR A 450 18.31 2.51 14.41
N LEU A 451 18.34 1.49 13.55
CA LEU A 451 18.50 1.66 12.10
C LEU A 451 17.32 0.98 11.40
N PRO A 452 16.42 1.75 10.77
CA PRO A 452 15.46 1.18 9.83
C PRO A 452 16.17 0.67 8.58
N LEU A 453 15.71 -0.45 8.06
CA LEU A 453 16.25 -1.09 6.85
C LEU A 453 15.10 -1.28 5.86
N LEU A 454 15.24 -0.74 4.67
CA LEU A 454 14.26 -0.87 3.60
C LEU A 454 14.78 -1.82 2.52
N GLY A 455 14.12 -2.97 2.38
CA GLY A 455 14.35 -3.89 1.27
C GLY A 455 13.40 -3.57 0.13
N MET A 456 13.89 -3.62 -1.12
CA MET A 456 13.08 -3.58 -2.32
C MET A 456 13.76 -4.37 -3.44
N GLY A 457 12.96 -5.05 -4.28
CA GLY A 457 13.55 -5.94 -5.26
C GLY A 457 12.51 -6.63 -6.13
N ARG A 458 12.94 -7.74 -6.71
CA ARG A 458 12.15 -8.51 -7.66
C ARG A 458 11.16 -9.43 -6.93
N ASP A 459 10.06 -8.87 -6.41
CA ASP A 459 8.90 -9.68 -6.02
C ASP A 459 8.22 -10.31 -7.25
N VAL A 460 7.20 -11.12 -7.06
CA VAL A 460 6.43 -11.71 -8.15
C VAL A 460 5.24 -10.80 -8.46
N PRO A 461 5.08 -10.33 -9.73
CA PRO A 461 3.98 -9.47 -10.14
C PRO A 461 2.70 -10.27 -10.43
N ASP A 462 2.24 -11.04 -9.43
CA ASP A 462 1.06 -11.91 -9.52
C ASP A 462 -0.23 -11.26 -8.98
N GLY A 463 -0.14 -9.99 -8.54
CA GLY A 463 -1.30 -9.29 -8.01
C GLY A 463 -2.30 -8.86 -9.08
N VAL A 464 -3.57 -8.81 -8.68
CA VAL A 464 -4.68 -8.40 -9.54
C VAL A 464 -5.47 -7.30 -8.86
N MET A 465 -5.70 -6.21 -9.60
CA MET A 465 -6.54 -5.08 -9.21
C MET A 465 -7.89 -5.17 -9.89
N THR A 466 -8.95 -5.09 -9.13
CA THR A 466 -10.34 -5.15 -9.62
C THR A 466 -11.19 -4.08 -8.95
N LEU A 467 -12.41 -3.89 -9.44
CA LEU A 467 -13.40 -3.07 -8.75
C LEU A 467 -14.34 -3.95 -7.92
N ALA A 468 -14.44 -3.67 -6.64
CA ALA A 468 -15.52 -4.15 -5.79
C ALA A 468 -16.53 -3.00 -5.63
N GLY A 469 -17.57 -2.99 -6.48
CA GLY A 469 -18.43 -1.84 -6.62
C GLY A 469 -17.68 -0.61 -7.16
N GLU A 470 -17.61 0.46 -6.36
CA GLU A 470 -16.88 1.68 -6.73
C GLU A 470 -15.47 1.76 -6.11
N LEU A 471 -15.03 0.75 -5.38
CA LEU A 471 -13.75 0.72 -4.68
C LEU A 471 -12.74 -0.15 -5.43
N LEU A 472 -11.48 0.26 -5.40
CA LEU A 472 -10.38 -0.56 -5.89
C LEU A 472 -10.06 -1.65 -4.86
N GLU A 473 -9.91 -2.88 -5.34
CA GLU A 473 -9.40 -4.02 -4.58
C GLU A 473 -8.08 -4.47 -5.20
N VAL A 474 -7.14 -4.89 -4.34
CA VAL A 474 -5.88 -5.50 -4.76
C VAL A 474 -5.77 -6.87 -4.12
N ASN A 475 -5.77 -7.89 -4.95
CA ASN A 475 -5.51 -9.26 -4.52
C ASN A 475 -4.01 -9.55 -4.73
N TRP A 476 -3.24 -9.42 -3.67
CA TRP A 476 -1.81 -9.70 -3.63
C TRP A 476 -1.39 -10.03 -2.19
N SER A 477 -0.44 -10.97 -2.02
CA SER A 477 -0.04 -11.43 -0.68
C SER A 477 1.44 -11.75 -0.61
N LYS A 478 2.07 -11.36 0.50
CA LYS A 478 3.45 -11.75 0.84
C LYS A 478 3.66 -13.26 1.02
N HIS A 479 2.60 -14.02 1.26
CA HIS A 479 2.64 -15.48 1.42
C HIS A 479 2.46 -16.23 0.09
N GLY A 480 2.19 -15.53 -1.00
CA GLY A 480 2.11 -16.08 -2.35
C GLY A 480 3.49 -16.42 -2.93
N ALA A 481 3.62 -16.28 -4.25
CA ALA A 481 4.87 -16.56 -4.95
C ALA A 481 6.07 -15.69 -4.49
N SER A 482 5.81 -14.54 -3.86
CA SER A 482 6.84 -13.63 -3.32
C SER A 482 7.42 -14.04 -1.95
N LYS A 483 6.90 -15.11 -1.29
CA LYS A 483 7.32 -15.49 0.06
C LYS A 483 8.85 -15.70 0.18
N VAL A 484 9.42 -16.47 -0.73
CA VAL A 484 10.86 -16.78 -0.72
C VAL A 484 11.72 -15.51 -0.88
N TYR A 485 11.23 -14.54 -1.65
CA TYR A 485 11.85 -13.24 -1.79
C TYR A 485 11.89 -12.48 -0.45
N PHE A 486 10.75 -12.36 0.23
CA PHE A 486 10.67 -11.67 1.53
C PHE A 486 11.50 -12.35 2.62
N ASP A 487 11.55 -13.68 2.63
CA ASP A 487 12.40 -14.42 3.57
C ASP A 487 13.89 -14.06 3.38
N ARG A 488 14.36 -13.91 2.12
CA ARG A 488 15.74 -13.49 1.82
C ARG A 488 16.03 -12.05 2.28
N VAL A 489 15.10 -11.13 2.08
CA VAL A 489 15.26 -9.74 2.55
C VAL A 489 15.39 -9.71 4.08
N ARG A 490 14.52 -10.48 4.78
CA ARG A 490 14.57 -10.58 6.24
C ARG A 490 15.88 -11.19 6.73
N GLU A 491 16.35 -12.24 6.09
CA GLU A 491 17.63 -12.89 6.44
C GLU A 491 18.82 -11.92 6.35
N LEU A 492 18.92 -11.12 5.27
CA LEU A 492 19.98 -10.11 5.18
C LEU A 492 19.80 -9.00 6.21
N SER A 493 18.57 -8.54 6.45
CA SER A 493 18.28 -7.54 7.48
C SER A 493 18.66 -8.02 8.88
N GLU A 494 18.43 -9.31 9.18
CA GLU A 494 18.85 -9.95 10.44
C GLU A 494 20.37 -10.03 10.55
N GLN A 495 21.07 -10.40 9.48
CA GLN A 495 22.56 -10.41 9.44
C GLN A 495 23.13 -9.01 9.69
N ILE A 496 22.59 -7.97 9.06
CA ILE A 496 22.98 -6.57 9.29
C ILE A 496 22.70 -6.18 10.75
N SER A 497 21.51 -6.51 11.28
CA SER A 497 21.16 -6.21 12.67
C SER A 497 22.16 -6.86 13.65
N HIS A 498 22.48 -8.12 13.45
CA HIS A 498 23.47 -8.82 14.29
C HIS A 498 24.87 -8.20 14.18
N ALA A 499 25.28 -7.78 12.99
CA ALA A 499 26.58 -7.10 12.79
C ALA A 499 26.63 -5.73 13.50
N LEU A 500 25.48 -5.07 13.68
CA LEU A 500 25.36 -3.86 14.47
C LEU A 500 25.26 -4.11 15.98
N GLY A 501 25.22 -5.39 16.41
CA GLY A 501 24.91 -5.76 17.80
C GLY A 501 23.49 -5.40 18.21
N ALA A 502 22.57 -5.32 17.23
CA ALA A 502 21.19 -4.89 17.38
C ALA A 502 20.23 -6.09 17.40
N ASP A 503 19.04 -5.85 17.94
CA ASP A 503 17.91 -6.78 17.85
C ASP A 503 17.18 -6.57 16.52
N PHE A 504 17.03 -7.63 15.72
CA PHE A 504 16.22 -7.59 14.50
C PHE A 504 14.73 -7.59 14.86
N VAL A 505 13.97 -6.69 14.26
CA VAL A 505 12.51 -6.60 14.44
C VAL A 505 11.81 -6.34 13.11
N ASP A 506 10.81 -7.16 12.80
CA ASP A 506 9.91 -6.91 11.66
C ASP A 506 9.03 -5.69 11.92
N ASN A 507 8.58 -5.05 10.85
CA ASN A 507 7.51 -4.07 10.95
C ASN A 507 6.28 -4.70 11.65
N PRO A 508 5.65 -4.03 12.61
CA PRO A 508 4.48 -4.57 13.32
C PRO A 508 3.36 -5.09 12.43
N ILE A 509 3.12 -4.48 11.26
CA ILE A 509 2.10 -4.96 10.33
C ILE A 509 2.46 -6.30 9.66
N TRP A 510 3.72 -6.71 9.69
CA TRP A 510 4.16 -8.02 9.22
C TRP A 510 3.46 -9.16 9.98
N PHE A 511 3.25 -8.98 11.28
CA PHE A 511 2.53 -9.95 12.12
C PHE A 511 1.02 -9.99 11.82
N LEU A 512 0.49 -8.94 11.17
CA LEU A 512 -0.88 -8.88 10.66
C LEU A 512 -1.01 -9.46 9.24
N ASN A 513 0.01 -10.17 8.76
CA ASN A 513 0.11 -10.69 7.40
C ASN A 513 0.00 -9.62 6.30
N ARG A 514 0.45 -8.41 6.60
CA ARG A 514 0.41 -7.26 5.69
C ARG A 514 1.82 -6.75 5.41
N VAL A 515 1.97 -6.09 4.30
CA VAL A 515 3.14 -5.27 3.97
C VAL A 515 2.69 -3.86 3.66
N ILE A 516 3.57 -2.89 3.86
CA ILE A 516 3.38 -1.52 3.34
C ILE A 516 4.24 -1.37 2.10
N THR A 517 3.65 -0.87 1.02
CA THR A 517 4.41 -0.43 -0.14
C THR A 517 4.22 1.06 -0.38
N VAL A 518 5.30 1.71 -0.79
CA VAL A 518 5.32 3.06 -1.36
C VAL A 518 5.64 3.01 -2.86
N HIS A 519 5.89 1.81 -3.38
CA HIS A 519 6.37 1.53 -4.74
C HIS A 519 5.41 0.62 -5.52
N SER A 520 4.09 0.82 -5.40
CA SER A 520 3.09 0.09 -6.19
C SER A 520 3.36 0.19 -7.69
N LEU A 521 3.36 -0.94 -8.42
CA LEU A 521 3.62 -1.04 -9.86
C LEU A 521 2.62 -1.97 -10.54
N GLY A 522 2.48 -1.85 -11.87
CA GLY A 522 1.63 -2.73 -12.67
C GLY A 522 0.15 -2.34 -12.71
N GLY A 523 -0.68 -3.18 -13.30
CA GLY A 523 -2.11 -2.92 -13.52
C GLY A 523 -2.46 -2.38 -14.90
N CYS A 524 -1.61 -1.55 -15.50
CA CYS A 524 -1.71 -1.11 -16.90
C CYS A 524 -0.47 -1.55 -17.68
N ARG A 525 0.04 -2.74 -17.39
CA ARG A 525 1.36 -3.21 -17.84
C ARG A 525 1.54 -3.07 -19.34
N MET A 526 2.75 -2.72 -19.77
CA MET A 526 3.10 -2.69 -21.18
C MET A 526 3.26 -4.12 -21.73
N GLY A 527 2.83 -4.31 -22.99
CA GLY A 527 2.94 -5.56 -23.70
C GLY A 527 3.21 -5.32 -25.18
N ARG A 528 3.39 -6.40 -25.94
CA ARG A 528 3.60 -6.35 -27.38
C ARG A 528 2.28 -6.28 -28.16
N ASN A 529 1.19 -6.63 -27.50
CA ASN A 529 -0.17 -6.61 -28.01
C ASN A 529 -1.17 -6.49 -26.85
N ASP A 530 -2.46 -6.35 -27.17
CA ASP A 530 -3.54 -6.16 -26.20
C ASP A 530 -3.89 -7.39 -25.35
N GLN A 531 -3.34 -8.56 -25.67
CA GLN A 531 -3.46 -9.77 -24.83
C GLN A 531 -2.32 -9.88 -23.81
N GLU A 532 -1.18 -9.26 -24.07
CA GLU A 532 -0.04 -9.23 -23.17
C GLU A 532 -0.06 -8.02 -22.23
N GLY A 533 -0.65 -6.90 -22.66
CA GLY A 533 -0.63 -5.65 -21.89
C GLY A 533 -1.77 -4.71 -22.22
N VAL A 534 -1.84 -3.65 -21.45
CA VAL A 534 -2.81 -2.55 -21.62
C VAL A 534 -2.25 -1.48 -22.55
N VAL A 535 -0.94 -1.24 -22.47
CA VAL A 535 -0.24 -0.25 -23.29
C VAL A 535 0.88 -0.90 -24.11
N ASP A 536 1.22 -0.27 -25.21
CA ASP A 536 2.38 -0.62 -26.03
C ASP A 536 3.69 -0.15 -25.36
N PRO A 537 4.90 -0.46 -25.91
CA PRO A 537 6.18 -0.02 -25.36
C PRO A 537 6.40 1.50 -25.37
N TYR A 538 5.45 2.29 -25.84
CA TYR A 538 5.48 3.75 -25.89
C TYR A 538 4.35 4.40 -25.09
N GLY A 539 3.67 3.61 -24.25
CA GLY A 539 2.61 4.09 -23.36
C GLY A 539 1.25 4.32 -24.04
N ASN A 540 1.09 3.98 -25.33
CA ASN A 540 -0.20 4.10 -26.01
C ASN A 540 -1.12 2.96 -25.57
N VAL A 541 -2.34 3.27 -25.13
CA VAL A 541 -3.35 2.27 -24.81
C VAL A 541 -3.83 1.59 -26.08
N PHE A 542 -3.73 0.25 -26.11
CA PHE A 542 -4.17 -0.52 -27.25
C PHE A 542 -5.64 -0.23 -27.61
N ASN A 543 -5.94 -0.14 -28.91
CA ASN A 543 -7.28 0.09 -29.45
C ASN A 543 -7.94 1.44 -29.11
N LEU A 544 -7.27 2.34 -28.40
CA LEU A 544 -7.80 3.64 -27.93
C LEU A 544 -6.85 4.79 -28.35
N PRO A 545 -6.89 5.24 -29.60
CA PRO A 545 -6.01 6.29 -30.11
C PRO A 545 -6.09 7.58 -29.28
N GLY A 546 -4.94 8.19 -29.00
CA GLY A 546 -4.83 9.40 -28.19
C GLY A 546 -5.05 9.19 -26.69
N LEU A 547 -5.19 7.93 -26.23
CA LEU A 547 -5.12 7.60 -24.81
C LEU A 547 -3.76 7.00 -24.47
N HIS A 548 -3.12 7.54 -23.46
CA HIS A 548 -1.80 7.13 -23.00
C HIS A 548 -1.80 6.89 -21.49
N VAL A 549 -0.89 6.02 -21.02
CA VAL A 549 -0.58 5.86 -19.60
C VAL A 549 0.91 6.08 -19.39
N ALA A 550 1.28 6.93 -18.43
CA ALA A 550 2.68 7.31 -18.22
C ALA A 550 3.01 7.40 -16.73
N ASP A 551 2.95 6.26 -16.01
CA ASP A 551 3.35 6.17 -14.59
C ASP A 551 3.77 4.73 -14.22
N GLY A 552 3.86 4.41 -12.93
CA GLY A 552 4.26 3.09 -12.44
C GLY A 552 3.32 1.95 -12.83
N SER A 553 2.09 2.25 -13.25
CA SER A 553 1.14 1.21 -13.68
C SER A 553 1.55 0.49 -14.97
N VAL A 554 2.39 1.10 -15.81
CA VAL A 554 2.82 0.50 -17.08
C VAL A 554 3.90 -0.56 -16.92
N MET A 555 4.47 -0.72 -15.72
CA MET A 555 5.54 -1.67 -15.47
C MET A 555 5.06 -3.11 -15.65
N PRO A 556 5.75 -3.95 -16.47
CA PRO A 556 5.40 -5.37 -16.60
C PRO A 556 5.70 -6.20 -15.35
N GLY A 557 6.52 -5.67 -14.46
CA GLY A 557 6.93 -6.30 -13.21
C GLY A 557 7.74 -5.33 -12.35
N PRO A 558 8.33 -5.81 -11.25
CA PRO A 558 9.07 -4.95 -10.32
C PRO A 558 10.26 -4.27 -11.01
N VAL A 559 10.51 -3.03 -10.66
CA VAL A 559 11.75 -2.33 -11.03
C VAL A 559 12.93 -2.94 -10.25
N GLY A 560 12.67 -3.34 -9.01
CA GLY A 560 13.66 -3.93 -8.12
C GLY A 560 14.57 -2.92 -7.42
N ALA A 561 14.52 -1.67 -7.85
CA ALA A 561 15.09 -0.49 -7.20
C ALA A 561 13.98 0.54 -7.01
N ASN A 562 14.31 1.71 -6.42
CA ASN A 562 13.38 2.82 -6.28
C ASN A 562 12.83 3.22 -7.66
N PRO A 563 11.51 3.14 -7.92
CA PRO A 563 10.97 3.16 -9.28
C PRO A 563 10.90 4.55 -9.92
N SER A 564 11.07 5.63 -9.15
CA SER A 564 10.91 7.01 -9.58
C SER A 564 11.70 7.35 -10.85
N LEU A 565 12.98 6.95 -10.88
CA LEU A 565 13.86 7.21 -12.02
C LEU A 565 13.42 6.44 -13.27
N THR A 566 12.99 5.18 -13.11
CA THR A 566 12.52 4.35 -14.23
C THR A 566 11.19 4.84 -14.77
N ILE A 567 10.26 5.28 -13.89
CA ILE A 567 9.00 5.93 -14.29
C ILE A 567 9.29 7.18 -15.13
N ALA A 568 10.19 8.03 -14.65
CA ALA A 568 10.56 9.26 -15.35
C ALA A 568 11.22 8.97 -16.71
N ALA A 569 12.10 7.97 -16.79
CA ALA A 569 12.75 7.57 -18.04
C ALA A 569 11.77 7.01 -19.06
N LEU A 570 10.80 6.19 -18.65
CA LEU A 570 9.74 5.71 -19.52
C LEU A 570 8.85 6.86 -20.00
N ALA A 571 8.46 7.78 -19.12
CA ALA A 571 7.67 8.95 -19.50
C ALA A 571 8.40 9.85 -20.50
N ASP A 572 9.70 10.03 -20.35
CA ASP A 572 10.54 10.77 -21.31
C ASP A 572 10.59 10.08 -22.67
N ARG A 573 10.69 8.73 -22.70
CA ARG A 573 10.62 7.93 -23.92
C ARG A 573 9.24 8.00 -24.57
N PHE A 574 8.17 7.97 -23.81
CA PHE A 574 6.80 8.10 -24.31
C PHE A 574 6.57 9.49 -24.93
N ALA A 575 7.10 10.53 -24.28
CA ALA A 575 7.01 11.88 -24.81
C ALA A 575 7.77 12.04 -26.13
N ASP A 576 8.94 11.42 -26.30
CA ASP A 576 9.62 11.37 -27.61
C ASP A 576 8.73 10.74 -28.68
N ALA A 577 8.09 9.61 -28.36
CA ALA A 577 7.17 8.95 -29.31
C ALA A 577 5.91 9.76 -29.64
N MET A 578 5.38 10.52 -28.67
CA MET A 578 4.25 11.44 -28.89
C MET A 578 4.62 12.63 -29.77
N LEU A 579 5.86 13.07 -29.74
CA LEU A 579 6.37 14.22 -30.49
C LEU A 579 6.88 13.88 -31.90
N GLU A 580 7.60 12.77 -32.01
CA GLU A 580 8.34 12.39 -33.21
C GLU A 580 7.63 11.25 -34.00
N GLY A 581 6.64 10.62 -33.39
CA GLY A 581 6.03 9.37 -33.84
C GLY A 581 6.80 8.14 -33.31
N ALA A 582 6.07 7.10 -32.95
CA ALA A 582 6.68 5.85 -32.52
C ALA A 582 7.50 5.24 -33.67
N PRO A 583 8.72 4.80 -33.43
CA PRO A 583 9.48 4.04 -34.42
C PRO A 583 8.67 2.81 -34.86
N ASP A 584 8.76 2.46 -36.15
CA ASP A 584 7.95 1.41 -36.81
C ASP A 584 7.83 0.13 -35.93
N PRO A 585 6.61 -0.37 -35.68
CA PRO A 585 6.36 -1.58 -34.89
C PRO A 585 6.89 -2.88 -35.55
N ALA A 586 7.60 -2.81 -36.65
CA ALA A 586 8.17 -3.97 -37.39
C ALA A 586 9.19 -4.80 -36.58
N VAL A 587 9.54 -4.42 -35.35
CA VAL A 587 10.35 -5.23 -34.43
C VAL A 587 9.46 -5.97 -33.40
N ARG A 588 8.26 -6.40 -33.80
CA ARG A 588 7.45 -7.32 -33.02
C ARG A 588 8.05 -8.71 -33.08
N ARG A 589 8.83 -9.09 -32.07
CA ARG A 589 9.17 -10.50 -31.90
C ARG A 589 7.90 -11.23 -31.51
N ALA A 590 7.45 -12.15 -32.37
CA ALA A 590 6.37 -13.05 -32.04
C ALA A 590 6.77 -13.91 -30.82
N GLY A 591 6.16 -13.66 -29.68
CA GLY A 591 6.17 -14.58 -28.55
C GLY A 591 5.23 -15.77 -28.82
N PRO A 592 5.39 -16.90 -28.13
CA PRO A 592 4.45 -18.01 -28.22
C PRO A 592 3.06 -17.59 -27.76
N ALA A 593 2.03 -18.07 -28.43
CA ALA A 593 0.64 -17.82 -28.09
C ALA A 593 0.36 -18.37 -26.68
N VAL A 594 -0.20 -17.52 -25.79
CA VAL A 594 -0.71 -17.92 -24.49
C VAL A 594 -1.93 -18.82 -24.69
N PRO A 595 -2.02 -20.00 -24.07
CA PRO A 595 -3.23 -20.82 -24.13
C PRO A 595 -4.41 -20.06 -23.51
N GLU A 596 -5.53 -20.04 -24.21
CA GLU A 596 -6.79 -19.51 -23.69
C GLU A 596 -7.21 -20.26 -22.42
N GLY A 597 -6.92 -19.69 -21.26
CA GLY A 597 -7.59 -20.02 -19.99
C GLY A 597 -8.81 -19.11 -19.87
N SER A 598 -9.99 -19.66 -20.02
CA SER A 598 -11.23 -18.92 -19.78
C SER A 598 -11.22 -18.36 -18.36
N PRO A 599 -11.52 -17.05 -18.17
CA PRO A 599 -11.76 -16.52 -16.83
C PRO A 599 -12.96 -17.25 -16.21
N PRO A 600 -12.99 -17.45 -14.87
CA PRO A 600 -14.15 -17.99 -14.23
C PRO A 600 -15.35 -17.08 -14.49
N ALA A 601 -16.47 -17.68 -14.88
CA ALA A 601 -17.70 -16.97 -15.16
C ALA A 601 -18.06 -16.04 -14.01
N GLU A 602 -18.25 -14.76 -14.31
CA GLU A 602 -18.87 -13.81 -13.40
C GLU A 602 -20.31 -14.29 -13.14
N ASP A 603 -20.57 -14.76 -11.92
CA ASP A 603 -21.96 -14.92 -11.47
C ASP A 603 -22.63 -13.54 -11.47
N GLU A 604 -23.58 -13.35 -12.37
CA GLU A 604 -24.40 -12.16 -12.50
C GLU A 604 -25.03 -11.80 -11.14
N VAL A 605 -24.55 -10.74 -10.53
CA VAL A 605 -25.25 -10.07 -9.44
C VAL A 605 -26.37 -9.23 -10.05
N THR A 606 -27.47 -9.85 -10.43
CA THR A 606 -28.70 -9.15 -10.78
C THR A 606 -29.59 -9.00 -9.57
N GLY A 607 -29.54 -7.81 -8.97
CA GLY A 607 -30.44 -7.39 -7.90
C GLY A 607 -30.23 -5.91 -7.62
N SER A 608 -30.89 -5.02 -8.38
CA SER A 608 -30.78 -3.59 -8.15
C SER A 608 -31.38 -3.23 -6.79
N GLY A 609 -30.53 -2.86 -5.80
CA GLY A 609 -30.95 -2.25 -4.54
C GLY A 609 -30.57 -3.00 -3.27
N ALA A 610 -30.04 -4.22 -3.32
CA ALA A 610 -29.61 -4.96 -2.14
C ALA A 610 -28.31 -4.36 -1.55
N VAL A 611 -28.24 -4.25 -0.23
CA VAL A 611 -27.07 -3.77 0.50
C VAL A 611 -26.32 -4.97 1.07
N SER A 612 -25.05 -5.17 0.70
CA SER A 612 -24.22 -6.26 1.22
C SER A 612 -23.30 -5.80 2.34
N VAL A 613 -22.99 -6.74 3.24
CA VAL A 613 -21.97 -6.57 4.29
C VAL A 613 -20.98 -7.72 4.17
N ALA A 614 -19.69 -7.42 4.17
CA ALA A 614 -18.62 -8.39 4.13
C ALA A 614 -17.59 -8.14 5.22
N PHE A 615 -16.95 -9.22 5.70
CA PHE A 615 -15.80 -9.16 6.60
C PHE A 615 -14.89 -10.37 6.37
N THR A 616 -13.62 -10.25 6.79
CA THR A 616 -12.64 -11.34 6.63
C THR A 616 -12.31 -11.95 7.99
N GLU A 617 -12.38 -13.27 8.08
CA GLU A 617 -12.04 -14.04 9.28
C GLU A 617 -10.88 -14.99 9.00
N THR A 618 -9.91 -15.03 9.92
CA THR A 618 -8.79 -15.98 9.91
C THR A 618 -8.84 -16.85 11.15
N MET A 619 -8.86 -18.17 10.97
CA MET A 619 -8.79 -19.14 12.06
C MET A 619 -7.60 -20.07 11.90
N LYS A 620 -6.96 -20.42 13.02
CA LYS A 620 -5.72 -21.19 13.06
C LYS A 620 -5.81 -22.28 14.14
N GLY A 621 -5.30 -23.48 13.86
CA GLY A 621 -5.26 -24.54 14.86
C GLY A 621 -4.61 -25.81 14.36
N PHE A 622 -5.00 -26.93 14.96
CA PHE A 622 -4.41 -28.22 14.67
C PHE A 622 -5.48 -29.30 14.52
N VAL A 623 -5.23 -30.24 13.60
CA VAL A 623 -6.09 -31.40 13.35
C VAL A 623 -5.26 -32.67 13.30
N ALA A 624 -5.84 -33.80 13.69
CA ALA A 624 -5.24 -35.13 13.47
C ALA A 624 -5.96 -35.83 12.32
N PHE A 625 -5.19 -36.39 11.42
CA PHE A 625 -5.68 -37.25 10.35
C PHE A 625 -5.79 -38.72 10.83
N GLY A 626 -6.82 -39.45 10.37
CA GLY A 626 -7.11 -40.82 10.71
C GLY A 626 -8.50 -40.99 11.34
N ASP A 627 -8.71 -42.11 12.08
CA ASP A 627 -10.02 -42.50 12.64
C ASP A 627 -10.43 -41.67 13.88
N GLU A 628 -9.69 -40.64 14.25
CA GLU A 628 -10.01 -39.78 15.41
C GLU A 628 -11.14 -38.80 15.05
N ALA A 629 -12.30 -39.00 15.64
CA ALA A 629 -13.49 -38.19 15.42
C ALA A 629 -13.75 -37.18 16.56
N ASP A 630 -13.04 -37.31 17.69
CA ASP A 630 -13.12 -36.40 18.83
C ASP A 630 -12.28 -35.14 18.59
N PHE A 631 -12.87 -33.96 18.73
CA PHE A 631 -12.23 -32.69 18.41
C PHE A 631 -11.04 -32.37 19.32
N ASP A 632 -11.17 -32.59 20.64
CA ASP A 632 -10.11 -32.34 21.62
C ASP A 632 -8.94 -33.31 21.49
N ALA A 633 -9.24 -34.60 21.27
CA ALA A 633 -8.21 -35.60 21.01
C ALA A 633 -7.48 -35.30 19.70
N GLY A 634 -8.22 -34.97 18.64
CA GLY A 634 -7.70 -34.56 17.35
C GLY A 634 -6.80 -33.30 17.43
N TYR A 635 -7.24 -32.28 18.17
CA TYR A 635 -6.43 -31.08 18.38
C TYR A 635 -5.11 -31.40 19.12
N ARG A 636 -5.16 -32.14 20.21
CA ARG A 636 -3.97 -32.52 20.99
C ARG A 636 -2.99 -33.38 20.17
N ALA A 637 -3.51 -34.34 19.41
CA ALA A 637 -2.70 -35.21 18.55
C ALA A 637 -2.10 -34.42 17.40
N GLY A 638 -2.88 -33.56 16.72
CA GLY A 638 -2.43 -32.69 15.64
C GLY A 638 -1.36 -31.70 16.09
N ARG A 639 -1.55 -31.05 17.25
CA ARG A 639 -0.55 -30.15 17.84
C ARG A 639 0.76 -30.85 18.15
N LYS A 640 0.70 -32.09 18.64
CA LYS A 640 1.90 -32.91 18.91
C LYS A 640 2.61 -33.31 17.61
N ALA A 641 1.86 -33.58 16.55
CA ALA A 641 2.38 -33.93 15.23
C ALA A 641 2.82 -32.72 14.41
N GLY A 642 2.44 -31.51 14.81
CA GLY A 642 2.68 -30.27 14.04
C GLY A 642 1.74 -30.10 12.84
N THR A 643 0.61 -30.80 12.80
CA THR A 643 -0.33 -30.74 11.68
C THR A 643 -1.27 -29.56 11.83
N ALA A 644 -0.83 -28.42 11.33
CA ALA A 644 -1.63 -27.20 11.33
C ALA A 644 -2.71 -27.24 10.25
N LEU A 645 -3.90 -26.72 10.59
CA LEU A 645 -4.97 -26.40 9.66
C LEU A 645 -5.41 -24.96 9.92
N ASN A 646 -5.41 -24.15 8.90
CA ASN A 646 -5.81 -22.75 8.98
C ASN A 646 -6.79 -22.45 7.85
N PHE A 647 -7.55 -21.37 7.98
CA PHE A 647 -8.26 -20.78 6.84
C PHE A 647 -8.32 -19.27 6.96
N THR A 648 -8.47 -18.61 5.83
CA THR A 648 -8.82 -17.19 5.72
C THR A 648 -9.98 -17.07 4.75
N LEU A 649 -11.10 -16.54 5.23
CA LEU A 649 -12.36 -16.43 4.49
C LEU A 649 -12.87 -14.99 4.51
N THR A 650 -13.29 -14.49 3.36
CA THR A 650 -14.17 -13.32 3.26
C THR A 650 -15.61 -13.81 3.26
N ILE A 651 -16.35 -13.43 4.27
CA ILE A 651 -17.75 -13.79 4.50
C ILE A 651 -18.60 -12.62 4.05
N THR A 652 -19.54 -12.86 3.13
CA THR A 652 -20.39 -11.81 2.52
C THR A 652 -21.87 -12.15 2.66
N ALA A 653 -22.59 -11.34 3.42
CA ALA A 653 -24.05 -11.28 3.38
C ALA A 653 -24.47 -10.41 2.18
N LYS A 654 -24.90 -11.05 1.09
CA LYS A 654 -25.22 -10.38 -0.19
C LYS A 654 -26.41 -9.41 -0.09
N ASP A 655 -27.30 -9.62 0.85
CA ASP A 655 -28.44 -8.77 1.18
C ASP A 655 -28.61 -8.74 2.70
N ILE A 656 -28.26 -7.62 3.32
CA ILE A 656 -28.26 -7.49 4.79
C ILE A 656 -29.69 -7.55 5.36
N ASP A 657 -30.69 -7.06 4.66
CA ASP A 657 -32.06 -7.06 5.14
C ASP A 657 -32.61 -8.49 5.17
N ARG A 658 -32.28 -9.28 4.15
CA ARG A 658 -32.60 -10.71 4.12
C ARG A 658 -31.79 -11.46 5.18
N PHE A 659 -30.49 -11.21 5.27
CA PHE A 659 -29.58 -11.89 6.22
C PHE A 659 -30.04 -11.72 7.68
N VAL A 660 -30.46 -10.50 8.05
CA VAL A 660 -30.93 -10.20 9.43
C VAL A 660 -32.28 -10.83 9.72
N THR A 661 -33.15 -11.00 8.72
CA THR A 661 -34.51 -11.51 8.90
C THR A 661 -34.65 -13.02 8.65
N ASP A 662 -33.71 -13.64 7.96
CA ASP A 662 -33.69 -15.07 7.69
C ASP A 662 -33.13 -15.83 8.91
N PRO A 663 -33.87 -16.77 9.50
CA PRO A 663 -33.39 -17.54 10.66
C PRO A 663 -32.10 -18.34 10.42
N ALA A 664 -31.76 -18.63 9.18
CA ALA A 664 -30.53 -19.31 8.81
C ALA A 664 -29.31 -18.37 8.80
N HIS A 665 -29.51 -17.06 8.72
CA HIS A 665 -28.46 -16.02 8.63
C HIS A 665 -27.30 -16.47 7.71
N GLU A 666 -27.65 -16.93 6.48
CA GLU A 666 -26.69 -17.50 5.55
C GLU A 666 -25.91 -16.44 4.80
N ALA A 667 -24.59 -16.60 4.80
CA ALA A 667 -23.63 -15.78 4.04
C ALA A 667 -22.73 -16.67 3.18
N VAL A 668 -22.20 -16.10 2.12
CA VAL A 668 -21.21 -16.76 1.25
C VAL A 668 -19.83 -16.58 1.85
N ALA A 669 -19.03 -17.66 1.90
CA ALA A 669 -17.64 -17.63 2.35
C ALA A 669 -16.71 -17.97 1.17
N VAL A 670 -15.77 -17.08 0.87
CA VAL A 670 -14.78 -17.24 -0.21
C VAL A 670 -13.39 -17.02 0.38
N GLY A 671 -12.42 -17.83 -0.02
CA GLY A 671 -11.06 -17.72 0.47
C GLY A 671 -10.27 -19.00 0.27
N HIS A 672 -9.47 -19.39 1.27
CA HIS A 672 -8.62 -20.57 1.18
C HIS A 672 -8.51 -21.31 2.51
N VAL A 673 -8.27 -22.61 2.41
CA VAL A 673 -7.84 -23.49 3.51
C VAL A 673 -6.37 -23.78 3.32
N ASP A 674 -5.57 -23.76 4.39
CA ASP A 674 -4.14 -24.00 4.37
C ASP A 674 -3.78 -25.15 5.33
N CYS A 675 -3.22 -26.24 4.78
CA CYS A 675 -2.76 -27.40 5.52
C CYS A 675 -1.74 -28.18 4.68
N ASP A 676 -0.51 -28.31 5.17
CA ASP A 676 0.57 -29.03 4.47
C ASP A 676 0.18 -30.47 4.12
N ALA A 677 -0.54 -31.15 5.02
CA ALA A 677 -1.00 -32.53 4.81
C ALA A 677 -2.05 -32.65 3.68
N LEU A 678 -2.69 -31.56 3.29
CA LEU A 678 -3.63 -31.49 2.18
C LEU A 678 -3.02 -30.86 0.92
N GLY A 679 -1.70 -30.63 0.92
CA GLY A 679 -0.97 -30.07 -0.20
C GLY A 679 -0.86 -28.54 -0.15
N GLY A 680 -0.83 -27.95 1.05
CA GLY A 680 -0.68 -26.51 1.31
C GLY A 680 -1.97 -25.73 1.14
N GLN A 681 -1.85 -24.49 0.67
CA GLN A 681 -2.99 -23.61 0.49
C GLN A 681 -3.91 -24.06 -0.66
N ARG A 682 -5.22 -24.19 -0.37
CA ARG A 682 -6.26 -24.64 -1.29
C ARG A 682 -7.38 -23.62 -1.37
N PRO A 683 -7.78 -23.18 -2.57
CA PRO A 683 -8.91 -22.26 -2.72
C PRO A 683 -10.21 -22.95 -2.29
N VAL A 684 -11.09 -22.22 -1.64
CA VAL A 684 -12.46 -22.63 -1.35
C VAL A 684 -13.30 -22.43 -2.62
N GLU A 685 -13.75 -23.53 -3.22
CA GLU A 685 -14.56 -23.53 -4.45
C GLU A 685 -15.98 -23.02 -4.17
N ARG A 686 -16.53 -23.41 -3.02
CA ARG A 686 -17.81 -22.97 -2.50
C ARG A 686 -17.77 -22.96 -0.98
N GLY A 687 -18.19 -21.87 -0.34
CA GLY A 687 -18.26 -21.75 1.10
C GLY A 687 -19.60 -21.19 1.56
N ILE A 688 -20.12 -21.74 2.65
CA ILE A 688 -21.35 -21.33 3.32
C ILE A 688 -20.99 -21.02 4.78
N PHE A 689 -21.50 -19.92 5.28
CA PHE A 689 -21.41 -19.49 6.67
C PHE A 689 -22.78 -19.13 7.20
N ASN A 690 -23.13 -19.61 8.38
CA ASN A 690 -24.36 -19.27 9.08
C ASN A 690 -24.04 -18.66 10.44
N LEU A 691 -24.59 -17.48 10.71
CA LEU A 691 -24.34 -16.72 11.95
C LEU A 691 -25.47 -16.97 12.95
N PHE A 692 -25.15 -17.33 14.18
CA PHE A 692 -26.06 -17.40 15.33
C PHE A 692 -27.40 -18.12 15.08
N VAL A 693 -27.35 -19.29 14.47
CA VAL A 693 -28.55 -20.12 14.25
C VAL A 693 -29.03 -20.71 15.58
N ASP A 694 -30.32 -20.61 15.90
CA ASP A 694 -30.95 -21.18 17.10
C ASP A 694 -30.90 -22.70 17.06
N GLN A 695 -30.45 -23.33 18.15
CA GLN A 695 -30.46 -24.79 18.26
C GLN A 695 -31.79 -25.24 18.85
N ASP A 696 -32.54 -26.10 18.13
CA ASP A 696 -33.78 -26.70 18.55
C ASP A 696 -34.86 -25.68 19.06
N GLY A 697 -34.79 -24.43 18.60
CA GLY A 697 -35.70 -23.35 19.01
C GLY A 697 -35.34 -22.70 20.36
N ASP A 698 -34.19 -23.02 20.95
CA ASP A 698 -33.69 -22.42 22.18
C ASP A 698 -32.83 -21.20 21.87
N LYS A 699 -33.33 -19.99 22.17
CA LYS A 699 -32.64 -18.71 21.95
C LYS A 699 -31.41 -18.51 22.84
N ALA A 700 -31.24 -19.27 23.91
CA ALA A 700 -30.08 -19.18 24.79
C ALA A 700 -28.87 -19.98 24.29
N ASN A 701 -29.07 -20.86 23.28
CA ASN A 701 -28.05 -21.68 22.70
C ASN A 701 -27.96 -21.43 21.19
N LYS A 702 -26.93 -20.77 20.75
CA LYS A 702 -26.70 -20.39 19.34
C LYS A 702 -25.46 -21.05 18.78
N ARG A 703 -25.45 -21.30 17.47
CA ARG A 703 -24.31 -21.87 16.76
C ARG A 703 -23.94 -21.01 15.54
N MET A 704 -22.66 -20.99 15.21
CA MET A 704 -22.17 -20.52 13.92
C MET A 704 -21.68 -21.74 13.16
N PHE A 705 -22.04 -21.88 11.89
CA PHE A 705 -21.65 -22.99 11.05
C PHE A 705 -20.79 -22.55 9.88
N TYR A 706 -19.84 -23.40 9.52
CA TYR A 706 -18.96 -23.25 8.37
C TYR A 706 -19.01 -24.52 7.54
N ARG A 707 -19.18 -24.39 6.23
CA ARG A 707 -19.08 -25.48 5.27
C ARG A 707 -18.29 -25.03 4.06
N LEU A 708 -17.10 -25.58 3.86
CA LEU A 708 -16.16 -25.17 2.83
C LEU A 708 -15.85 -26.37 1.93
N TYR A 709 -16.12 -26.22 0.64
CA TYR A 709 -15.81 -27.21 -0.38
C TYR A 709 -14.52 -26.80 -1.09
N PHE A 710 -13.57 -27.72 -1.18
CA PHE A 710 -12.27 -27.49 -1.81
C PHE A 710 -11.68 -28.82 -2.30
N THR A 711 -10.52 -28.75 -2.97
CA THR A 711 -9.83 -29.90 -3.53
C THR A 711 -8.40 -29.96 -2.98
N ASP A 712 -7.93 -31.13 -2.54
CA ASP A 712 -6.57 -31.29 -2.05
C ASP A 712 -5.50 -31.23 -3.17
N GLY A 713 -4.20 -31.32 -2.80
CA GLY A 713 -3.07 -31.28 -3.73
C GLY A 713 -3.02 -32.40 -4.74
N THR A 714 -3.81 -33.45 -4.58
CA THR A 714 -3.90 -34.61 -5.48
C THR A 714 -5.15 -34.57 -6.38
N GLY A 715 -5.99 -33.55 -6.22
CA GLY A 715 -7.25 -33.40 -6.94
C GLY A 715 -8.42 -34.15 -6.28
N HIS A 716 -8.31 -34.55 -5.00
CA HIS A 716 -9.38 -35.21 -4.28
C HIS A 716 -10.34 -34.18 -3.68
N PRO A 717 -11.66 -34.26 -3.92
CA PRO A 717 -12.63 -33.33 -3.35
C PRO A 717 -12.77 -33.55 -1.82
N LEU A 718 -12.86 -32.46 -1.10
CA LEU A 718 -12.95 -32.40 0.36
C LEU A 718 -14.02 -31.43 0.82
N THR A 719 -14.57 -31.68 2.00
CA THR A 719 -15.46 -30.73 2.68
C THR A 719 -14.95 -30.49 4.10
N MET A 720 -14.64 -29.22 4.43
CA MET A 720 -14.42 -28.84 5.82
C MET A 720 -15.73 -28.36 6.42
N VAL A 721 -16.15 -29.00 7.52
CA VAL A 721 -17.30 -28.58 8.32
C VAL A 721 -16.82 -28.14 9.68
N GLY A 722 -17.36 -27.02 10.18
CA GLY A 722 -17.02 -26.54 11.51
C GLY A 722 -18.18 -25.82 12.17
N HIS A 723 -18.15 -25.77 13.51
CA HIS A 723 -19.15 -25.04 14.28
C HIS A 723 -18.53 -24.41 15.52
N LYS A 724 -19.02 -23.21 15.85
CA LYS A 724 -18.80 -22.53 17.13
C LYS A 724 -20.07 -22.67 17.97
N ILE A 725 -19.92 -22.81 19.27
CA ILE A 725 -21.02 -22.99 20.23
C ILE A 725 -21.04 -21.75 21.13
N VAL A 726 -22.15 -21.01 21.13
CA VAL A 726 -22.33 -19.82 21.95
C VAL A 726 -23.47 -20.11 22.94
N VAL A 727 -23.10 -20.39 24.20
CA VAL A 727 -24.05 -20.82 25.25
C VAL A 727 -23.85 -19.99 26.53
N ASN A 728 -24.95 -19.78 27.26
CA ASN A 728 -24.89 -19.20 28.59
C ASN A 728 -24.81 -20.31 29.66
N ASP A 729 -23.61 -20.72 29.99
CA ASP A 729 -23.36 -21.72 31.07
C ASP A 729 -23.11 -21.09 32.44
N GLY A 730 -23.40 -19.79 32.60
CA GLY A 730 -23.18 -19.02 33.83
C GLY A 730 -21.72 -18.53 34.01
N ARG A 731 -20.83 -18.76 33.02
CA ARG A 731 -19.50 -18.19 32.92
C ARG A 731 -19.50 -17.14 31.83
N PHE A 732 -18.82 -16.04 32.08
CA PHE A 732 -18.76 -14.93 31.11
C PHE A 732 -17.58 -15.16 30.16
N GLU A 733 -17.70 -16.17 29.27
CA GLU A 733 -16.62 -16.63 28.38
C GLU A 733 -16.88 -16.29 26.88
N ILE A 734 -17.50 -15.12 26.61
CA ILE A 734 -17.84 -14.66 25.25
C ILE A 734 -16.69 -14.87 24.25
N TRP A 735 -15.47 -14.57 24.68
CA TRP A 735 -14.30 -14.71 23.81
C TRP A 735 -14.05 -16.15 23.41
N HIS A 736 -14.11 -17.08 24.38
CA HIS A 736 -13.89 -18.51 24.12
C HIS A 736 -14.95 -19.06 23.15
N ASP A 737 -16.21 -18.74 23.40
CA ASP A 737 -17.35 -19.25 22.66
C ASP A 737 -17.39 -18.75 21.21
N THR A 738 -17.03 -17.48 20.99
CA THR A 738 -17.01 -16.88 19.64
C THR A 738 -15.71 -17.12 18.87
N SER A 739 -14.63 -17.52 19.55
CA SER A 739 -13.31 -17.70 18.94
C SER A 739 -12.88 -19.14 18.71
N THR A 740 -13.65 -20.14 19.21
CA THR A 740 -13.30 -21.58 19.11
C THR A 740 -14.18 -22.28 18.09
N LEU A 741 -13.56 -22.89 17.07
CA LEU A 741 -14.23 -23.65 16.01
C LEU A 741 -13.88 -25.14 16.10
N TYR A 742 -14.85 -25.96 16.34
CA TYR A 742 -14.75 -27.43 16.29
C TYR A 742 -14.89 -27.88 14.84
N THR A 743 -13.87 -28.53 14.29
CA THR A 743 -13.72 -28.73 12.84
C THR A 743 -13.47 -30.18 12.47
N ARG A 744 -14.09 -30.63 11.37
CA ARG A 744 -13.80 -31.90 10.67
C ARG A 744 -13.52 -31.63 9.20
N VAL A 745 -12.66 -32.48 8.62
CA VAL A 745 -12.46 -32.59 7.19
C VAL A 745 -13.05 -33.92 6.72
N LEU A 746 -13.99 -33.85 5.80
CA LEU A 746 -14.71 -34.99 5.25
C LEU A 746 -14.18 -35.31 3.85
N SER A 747 -14.16 -36.57 3.48
CA SER A 747 -13.82 -37.06 2.14
C SER A 747 -15.00 -36.82 1.19
N GLY A 748 -14.75 -36.16 0.07
CA GLY A 748 -15.74 -35.78 -0.94
C GLY A 748 -16.37 -34.42 -0.71
N HIS A 749 -17.12 -33.95 -1.71
CA HIS A 749 -18.00 -32.77 -1.57
C HIS A 749 -19.32 -33.24 -0.94
N VAL A 750 -19.39 -33.20 0.38
CA VAL A 750 -20.47 -33.77 1.21
C VAL A 750 -21.52 -32.69 1.48
N PRO A 751 -22.79 -32.86 1.04
CA PRO A 751 -23.88 -31.97 1.44
C PRO A 751 -24.28 -32.19 2.91
N GLU A 752 -24.89 -31.18 3.54
CA GLU A 752 -25.18 -31.17 4.98
C GLU A 752 -26.00 -32.43 5.45
N GLN A 753 -26.93 -32.85 4.63
CA GLN A 753 -27.80 -33.99 4.95
C GLN A 753 -27.05 -35.34 5.01
N GLU A 754 -25.82 -35.42 4.52
CA GLU A 754 -24.99 -36.61 4.42
C GLU A 754 -23.82 -36.63 5.43
N ASP A 755 -23.70 -35.59 6.31
CA ASP A 755 -22.60 -35.47 7.27
C ASP A 755 -22.42 -36.69 8.18
N GLU A 756 -23.53 -37.28 8.68
CA GLU A 756 -23.50 -38.44 9.61
C GLU A 756 -22.91 -39.69 8.96
N GLY A 757 -23.00 -39.80 7.65
CA GLY A 757 -22.51 -40.98 6.90
C GLY A 757 -21.15 -40.75 6.22
N ALA A 758 -20.61 -39.57 6.29
CA ALA A 758 -19.41 -39.22 5.56
C ALA A 758 -18.12 -39.69 6.26
N ALA A 759 -17.13 -40.08 5.47
CA ALA A 759 -15.84 -40.51 6.01
C ALA A 759 -15.07 -39.26 6.52
N VAL A 760 -14.82 -39.24 7.83
CA VAL A 760 -14.00 -38.18 8.48
C VAL A 760 -12.53 -38.47 8.22
N LEU A 761 -11.83 -37.57 7.57
CA LEU A 761 -10.39 -37.65 7.30
C LEU A 761 -9.55 -37.00 8.41
N ALA A 762 -10.04 -35.94 9.00
CA ALA A 762 -9.36 -35.27 10.10
C ALA A 762 -10.36 -34.55 11.02
N ALA A 763 -10.00 -34.44 12.30
CA ALA A 763 -10.76 -33.68 13.29
C ALA A 763 -9.82 -32.86 14.18
N GLY A 764 -10.32 -31.72 14.70
CA GLY A 764 -9.57 -30.84 15.59
C GLY A 764 -10.26 -29.52 15.90
N ILE A 765 -9.51 -28.56 16.38
CA ILE A 765 -10.02 -27.26 16.83
C ILE A 765 -9.18 -26.14 16.24
N LEU A 766 -9.86 -25.11 15.73
CA LEU A 766 -9.26 -23.86 15.28
C LEU A 766 -9.69 -22.72 16.20
N HIS A 767 -8.85 -21.69 16.32
CA HIS A 767 -9.13 -20.52 17.13
C HIS A 767 -8.92 -19.24 16.34
N ILE A 768 -9.71 -18.20 16.64
CA ILE A 768 -9.38 -16.84 16.30
C ILE A 768 -8.40 -16.31 17.35
N HIS A 769 -7.20 -15.93 16.94
CA HIS A 769 -6.28 -15.25 17.85
C HIS A 769 -6.70 -13.80 18.08
N PRO A 770 -6.40 -13.18 19.25
CA PRO A 770 -6.82 -11.81 19.56
C PRO A 770 -6.39 -10.77 18.50
N LEU A 771 -5.23 -10.95 17.88
CA LEU A 771 -4.75 -10.09 16.80
C LEU A 771 -5.53 -10.31 15.49
N ASP A 772 -5.87 -11.57 15.16
CA ASP A 772 -6.68 -11.89 13.99
C ASP A 772 -8.11 -11.33 14.16
N PHE A 773 -8.66 -11.35 15.37
CA PHE A 773 -9.95 -10.72 15.68
C PHE A 773 -9.90 -9.18 15.58
N ALA A 774 -8.87 -8.55 16.14
CA ALA A 774 -8.69 -7.10 15.98
C ALA A 774 -8.60 -6.73 14.49
N HIS A 775 -7.93 -7.57 13.70
CA HIS A 775 -7.90 -7.40 12.24
C HIS A 775 -9.29 -7.60 11.62
N GLN A 776 -10.02 -8.65 11.97
CA GLN A 776 -11.38 -8.90 11.48
C GLN A 776 -12.28 -7.68 11.65
N LEU A 777 -12.20 -6.98 12.78
CA LEU A 777 -12.98 -5.76 13.04
C LEU A 777 -12.66 -4.62 12.05
N THR A 778 -11.47 -4.60 11.47
CA THR A 778 -11.07 -3.59 10.46
C THR A 778 -11.48 -3.96 9.03
N THR A 779 -11.92 -5.19 8.81
CA THR A 779 -12.24 -5.71 7.47
C THR A 779 -13.71 -5.55 7.08
N PHE A 780 -14.56 -5.06 7.98
CA PHE A 780 -15.98 -4.86 7.68
C PHE A 780 -16.18 -3.85 6.55
N ARG A 781 -16.97 -4.25 5.56
CA ARG A 781 -17.28 -3.45 4.37
C ARG A 781 -18.77 -3.51 4.07
N VAL A 782 -19.30 -2.41 3.56
CA VAL A 782 -20.69 -2.29 3.11
C VAL A 782 -20.70 -1.90 1.66
N HIS A 783 -21.56 -2.53 0.88
CA HIS A 783 -21.80 -2.11 -0.49
C HIS A 783 -23.30 -1.95 -0.74
N PRO A 784 -23.77 -0.80 -1.27
CA PRO A 784 -22.98 0.42 -1.59
C PRO A 784 -22.42 1.12 -0.34
N ALA A 785 -21.26 1.76 -0.47
CA ALA A 785 -20.49 2.32 0.65
C ALA A 785 -21.18 3.50 1.40
N ASP A 786 -22.20 4.12 0.82
CA ASP A 786 -23.00 5.18 1.43
C ASP A 786 -24.07 4.65 2.41
N ARG A 787 -24.25 3.32 2.47
CA ARG A 787 -25.22 2.64 3.33
C ARG A 787 -24.60 2.15 4.64
N ILE A 788 -23.88 3.04 5.34
CA ILE A 788 -23.24 2.75 6.65
C ILE A 788 -24.25 2.26 7.70
N ASP A 789 -25.53 2.59 7.55
CA ASP A 789 -26.64 2.05 8.35
C ASP A 789 -26.69 0.51 8.35
N ALA A 790 -26.19 -0.14 7.31
CA ALA A 790 -26.11 -1.60 7.22
C ALA A 790 -25.12 -2.22 8.22
N LEU A 791 -23.97 -1.57 8.50
CA LEU A 791 -23.08 -2.00 9.56
C LEU A 791 -23.76 -1.89 10.94
N GLY A 792 -24.55 -0.84 11.14
CA GLY A 792 -25.35 -0.70 12.36
C GLY A 792 -26.35 -1.85 12.53
N ARG A 793 -27.03 -2.27 11.44
CA ARG A 793 -27.98 -3.40 11.47
C ARG A 793 -27.30 -4.74 11.71
N PHE A 794 -26.15 -4.99 11.05
CA PHE A 794 -25.33 -6.17 11.32
C PHE A 794 -24.81 -6.17 12.76
N GLY A 795 -24.31 -5.03 13.24
CA GLY A 795 -23.82 -4.86 14.61
C GLY A 795 -24.92 -5.02 15.67
N ILE A 796 -26.14 -4.58 15.40
CA ILE A 796 -27.29 -4.78 16.28
C ILE A 796 -27.69 -6.26 16.34
N LEU A 797 -27.69 -6.97 15.21
CA LEU A 797 -27.91 -8.43 15.18
C LEU A 797 -26.83 -9.13 16.01
N PHE A 798 -25.56 -8.87 15.71
CA PHE A 798 -24.44 -9.51 16.38
C PHE A 798 -24.42 -9.21 17.89
N ALA A 799 -24.59 -7.95 18.28
CA ALA A 799 -24.63 -7.54 19.69
C ALA A 799 -25.93 -7.99 20.37
N GLY A 800 -27.06 -8.02 19.67
CA GLY A 800 -28.36 -8.45 20.17
C GLY A 800 -28.34 -9.94 20.50
N ASP A 801 -27.81 -10.78 19.63
CA ASP A 801 -27.70 -12.20 19.86
C ASP A 801 -26.75 -12.55 21.03
N LEU A 802 -25.62 -11.85 21.14
CA LEU A 802 -24.73 -11.97 22.30
C LEU A 802 -25.40 -11.46 23.59
N TRP A 803 -26.21 -10.38 23.49
CA TRP A 803 -26.98 -9.87 24.62
C TRP A 803 -28.05 -10.83 25.08
N ASP A 804 -28.75 -11.49 24.18
CA ASP A 804 -29.75 -12.50 24.50
C ASP A 804 -29.14 -13.73 25.18
N VAL A 805 -27.92 -14.14 24.77
CA VAL A 805 -27.21 -15.27 25.37
C VAL A 805 -26.61 -14.89 26.75
N TYR A 806 -25.90 -13.75 26.86
CA TYR A 806 -25.17 -13.43 28.09
C TYR A 806 -25.89 -12.49 29.06
N GLY A 807 -27.08 -11.99 28.73
CA GLY A 807 -27.92 -11.20 29.63
C GLY A 807 -27.27 -9.89 30.10
N LEU A 808 -26.60 -9.17 29.21
CA LEU A 808 -25.95 -7.87 29.48
C LEU A 808 -26.94 -6.74 29.78
N GLY A 809 -28.23 -7.06 29.97
CA GLY A 809 -29.31 -6.14 30.41
C GLY A 809 -29.28 -5.89 31.91
N ALA A 810 -29.27 -4.61 32.27
CA ALA A 810 -29.37 -4.16 33.65
C ALA A 810 -30.45 -4.96 34.41
N LYS A 811 -30.08 -5.54 35.55
CA LYS A 811 -31.07 -5.90 36.58
C LYS A 811 -31.88 -4.66 36.86
N SER A 812 -33.11 -4.60 36.37
CA SER A 812 -34.10 -3.63 36.80
C SER A 812 -34.26 -3.79 38.33
N ALA A 813 -33.90 -2.76 39.05
CA ALA A 813 -34.14 -2.70 40.48
C ALA A 813 -35.65 -2.89 40.71
N GLU A 814 -36.03 -3.94 41.42
CA GLU A 814 -37.36 -4.04 42.00
C GLU A 814 -37.60 -2.85 42.96
N PRO A 815 -38.75 -2.19 42.90
CA PRO A 815 -39.05 -1.12 43.82
C PRO A 815 -39.38 -1.70 45.19
N GLY A 816 -38.62 -1.24 46.16
CA GLY A 816 -38.70 -1.30 47.56
C GLY A 816 -39.89 -1.94 48.29
N ALA A 817 -39.57 -2.90 49.13
CA ALA A 817 -40.36 -3.23 50.28
C ALA A 817 -40.00 -2.23 51.41
N THR A 818 -40.97 -1.40 51.75
CA THR A 818 -40.97 -0.53 52.95
C THR A 818 -40.79 -1.38 54.21
N ARG A 819 -39.80 -1.02 54.99
CA ARG A 819 -39.72 -1.46 56.42
C ARG A 819 -40.68 -0.66 57.26
N ALA A 820 -41.49 -1.38 58.05
CA ALA A 820 -42.07 -0.92 59.28
C ALA A 820 -41.03 -0.96 60.42
#